data_6d07bd6b1385af9f4f8580b810a02f5d
#
_entry.id   6d07bd6b1385af9f4f8580b810a02f5d
#
_cell.length_a   1.000
_cell.length_b   1.000
_cell.length_c   1.000
_cell.angle_alpha   90.00
_cell.angle_beta   90.00
_cell.angle_gamma   90.00
#
_symmetry.space_group_name_H-M   'P 1'
#
loop_
_entity.id
_entity.type
_entity.pdbx_description
1 polymer ?
#
loop_
_entity_poly.entity_id
_entity_poly.type
_entity_poly.pdbx_seq_one_letter_code
_entity_poly.pdbx_strand_id
1 'polypeptide(L)'
;MQLNRRLLVGGLVALCASHVAAQTIVVDGEEVDATETNVDEASEVIAGDYLPEEKIQLTSDVLANLTDLELTNVSVLYFDEGEASRKRAARSLPSCKTFPGDASWPNQIIWQVLNLVTGGNLIKTVPIGASCYDNFGVYDAARCDFVLDNFANSSLHSSDPTSVMSPLYQGLTCQPFEDPTGNCALGGFPSYVVDAKNVAHIQLAVNFARILNLRLVVKNTGHDFNGRSVGAGALSIWTHNFKTIQYFKSFKIGSYSGTAIKVGAGVVGQEVYEAAEKYGVTVVGGEGMSVGYAGGYLAGGGHSPLSPTYGIAADQILSLEVVTPDGRFITCSSNENTDLFWALRGGGGSTFGVVTSYTVKAFPKLKAAVMSFNFSTSSSVSHEAFWAAVRAFFKNIPTYNQAGNYEYWNIWHTGPDTLTFSMVPWFAPGYTLAQLHTLAQPLFTTWANLGITFSVTESEHASYYPAWKAGFPRELVGGTTSKTAGRIFPKGNFVDETKFNATFAAIKGLSDKGGNLIGFGITGGPGPYPDNAVNPAWRDAAMFAISVISWDEGSSWDVISQKSKLLTNEWMKPWRDASPGSGTYASESDVTEPNFKQSFYGTDKYARLLSIKNSVDPTDLFYALQGVGSDEWYVTGQVDGVPTQNGRLCRA
;
A
#
# COMPACT_ATOMS: atom_id res chain seq x y z
N MET A 1 -1.88 -46.86 20.91
CA MET A 1 -2.27 -45.47 21.22
C MET A 1 -1.25 -44.42 20.74
N GLN A 2 0.05 -44.58 20.99
CA GLN A 2 1.06 -43.62 20.52
C GLN A 2 1.26 -43.55 18.99
N LEU A 3 1.04 -44.64 18.26
CA LEU A 3 1.22 -44.68 16.79
C LEU A 3 0.12 -43.91 16.03
N ASN A 4 -1.12 -43.97 16.56
CA ASN A 4 -2.25 -43.23 15.96
C ASN A 4 -2.16 -41.72 16.18
N ARG A 5 -1.62 -41.27 17.35
CA ARG A 5 -1.39 -39.84 17.62
C ARG A 5 -0.37 -39.21 16.66
N ARG A 6 0.73 -39.94 16.35
CA ARG A 6 1.74 -39.46 15.38
C ARG A 6 1.20 -39.35 13.95
N LEU A 7 0.34 -40.26 13.54
CA LEU A 7 -0.26 -40.26 12.21
C LEU A 7 -1.33 -39.16 12.06
N LEU A 8 -2.13 -38.90 13.10
CA LEU A 8 -3.14 -37.83 13.09
C LEU A 8 -2.52 -36.43 13.18
N VAL A 9 -1.51 -36.24 14.04
CA VAL A 9 -0.74 -34.99 14.09
C VAL A 9 0.04 -34.78 12.78
N GLY A 10 0.61 -35.83 12.21
CA GLY A 10 1.23 -35.80 10.89
C GLY A 10 0.23 -35.46 9.77
N GLY A 11 -1.00 -35.97 9.84
CA GLY A 11 -2.07 -35.69 8.88
C GLY A 11 -2.58 -34.24 8.96
N LEU A 12 -2.69 -33.67 10.17
CA LEU A 12 -3.10 -32.29 10.37
C LEU A 12 -1.99 -31.28 10.01
N VAL A 13 -0.74 -31.61 10.37
CA VAL A 13 0.43 -30.85 9.91
C VAL A 13 0.55 -30.93 8.38
N ALA A 14 0.19 -32.06 7.76
CA ALA A 14 0.16 -32.19 6.30
C ALA A 14 -0.98 -31.38 5.65
N LEU A 15 -2.14 -31.23 6.32
CA LEU A 15 -3.23 -30.35 5.84
C LEU A 15 -2.85 -28.87 5.93
N CYS A 16 -2.09 -28.47 6.96
CA CYS A 16 -1.57 -27.10 7.08
C CYS A 16 -0.21 -26.91 6.35
N ALA A 17 0.51 -28.00 6.08
CA ALA A 17 1.85 -28.01 5.50
C ALA A 17 1.88 -28.59 4.07
N SER A 18 0.72 -28.76 3.40
CA SER A 18 0.76 -29.09 1.98
C SER A 18 1.54 -27.99 1.25
N HIS A 19 2.76 -28.32 0.90
CA HIS A 19 3.63 -27.48 0.09
C HIS A 19 2.90 -27.26 -1.24
N VAL A 20 2.31 -26.09 -1.40
CA VAL A 20 2.24 -25.53 -2.75
C VAL A 20 3.72 -25.32 -3.07
N ALA A 21 4.23 -26.09 -4.01
CA ALA A 21 5.59 -25.92 -4.48
C ALA A 21 5.76 -24.44 -4.81
N ALA A 22 6.70 -23.78 -4.13
CA ALA A 22 7.04 -22.41 -4.40
C ALA A 22 7.44 -22.37 -5.88
N GLN A 23 6.60 -21.75 -6.69
CA GLN A 23 6.93 -21.55 -8.08
C GLN A 23 8.02 -20.50 -8.13
N THR A 24 9.12 -20.88 -8.73
CA THR A 24 10.35 -20.10 -8.81
C THR A 24 10.09 -18.89 -9.70
N ILE A 25 10.12 -17.69 -9.12
CA ILE A 25 10.19 -16.46 -9.90
C ILE A 25 11.66 -16.25 -10.22
N VAL A 26 12.01 -16.26 -11.49
CA VAL A 26 13.36 -15.95 -11.96
C VAL A 26 13.47 -14.44 -12.10
N VAL A 27 14.39 -13.86 -11.34
CA VAL A 27 14.91 -12.50 -11.53
C VAL A 27 16.16 -12.66 -12.41
N ASP A 28 16.20 -11.94 -13.53
CA ASP A 28 17.26 -11.96 -14.55
C ASP A 28 17.33 -13.23 -15.44
N GLY A 29 16.27 -13.49 -16.20
CA GLY A 29 16.43 -14.18 -17.51
C GLY A 29 15.99 -15.62 -17.63
N GLU A 30 15.32 -16.25 -16.62
CA GLU A 30 14.73 -17.59 -16.77
C GLU A 30 13.31 -17.69 -16.20
N GLU A 31 12.51 -18.57 -16.81
CA GLU A 31 11.05 -18.64 -16.74
C GLU A 31 10.46 -18.80 -15.34
N VAL A 32 9.44 -17.99 -15.05
CA VAL A 32 8.53 -18.16 -13.92
C VAL A 32 7.37 -19.03 -14.36
N ASP A 33 7.26 -20.22 -13.82
CA ASP A 33 6.12 -21.09 -14.04
C ASP A 33 5.01 -20.75 -13.04
N ALA A 34 4.11 -19.83 -13.43
CA ALA A 34 2.84 -19.66 -12.75
C ALA A 34 1.90 -20.78 -13.19
N THR A 35 1.37 -21.56 -12.25
CA THR A 35 0.35 -22.56 -12.57
C THR A 35 -0.87 -21.86 -13.13
N GLU A 36 -1.02 -21.97 -14.44
CA GLU A 36 -2.17 -21.45 -15.18
C GLU A 36 -3.32 -22.43 -15.08
N THR A 37 -4.41 -22.01 -14.48
CA THR A 37 -5.71 -22.58 -14.77
C THR A 37 -6.41 -21.66 -15.77
N ASN A 38 -6.33 -22.03 -17.07
CA ASN A 38 -7.16 -21.40 -18.09
C ASN A 38 -8.58 -21.96 -17.97
N VAL A 39 -9.54 -21.12 -17.62
CA VAL A 39 -10.95 -21.48 -17.72
C VAL A 39 -11.47 -20.95 -19.04
N ASP A 40 -11.58 -21.83 -20.05
CA ASP A 40 -11.96 -21.48 -21.43
C ASP A 40 -13.46 -21.25 -21.64
N GLU A 41 -14.33 -21.55 -20.67
CA GLU A 41 -15.77 -21.39 -20.77
C GLU A 41 -16.31 -20.27 -19.84
N ALA A 42 -17.39 -19.62 -20.27
CA ALA A 42 -18.07 -18.59 -19.49
C ALA A 42 -18.59 -19.17 -18.16
N SER A 43 -17.82 -19.02 -17.10
CA SER A 43 -18.24 -19.43 -15.77
C SER A 43 -18.98 -18.28 -15.08
N GLU A 44 -20.20 -18.53 -14.61
CA GLU A 44 -20.73 -17.76 -13.50
C GLU A 44 -19.83 -18.03 -12.29
N VAL A 45 -19.36 -16.96 -11.62
CA VAL A 45 -18.62 -17.14 -10.38
C VAL A 45 -19.57 -17.74 -9.36
N ILE A 46 -19.39 -19.02 -9.12
CA ILE A 46 -20.01 -19.71 -8.01
C ILE A 46 -19.15 -19.35 -6.79
N ALA A 47 -19.79 -18.97 -5.69
CA ALA A 47 -19.12 -18.87 -4.39
C ALA A 47 -18.30 -20.14 -4.17
N GLY A 48 -16.92 -19.99 -4.10
CA GLY A 48 -16.02 -21.15 -3.97
C GLY A 48 -14.99 -21.32 -5.08
N ASP A 49 -14.87 -20.43 -6.05
CA ASP A 49 -13.74 -20.42 -6.99
C ASP A 49 -12.49 -19.81 -6.33
N TYR A 50 -11.99 -20.53 -5.33
CA TYR A 50 -10.87 -20.11 -4.50
C TYR A 50 -9.54 -20.42 -5.17
N LEU A 51 -8.56 -19.50 -5.01
CA LEU A 51 -7.17 -19.76 -5.37
C LEU A 51 -6.62 -20.96 -4.56
N PRO A 52 -5.56 -21.65 -5.04
CA PRO A 52 -5.00 -22.81 -4.34
C PRO A 52 -4.71 -22.55 -2.86
N GLU A 53 -4.14 -21.41 -2.53
CA GLU A 53 -3.82 -20.99 -1.16
C GLU A 53 -5.07 -20.67 -0.33
N GLU A 54 -6.22 -20.43 -0.95
CA GLU A 54 -7.51 -20.16 -0.31
C GLU A 54 -8.32 -21.44 -0.01
N LYS A 55 -7.95 -22.56 -0.62
CA LYS A 55 -8.65 -23.83 -0.41
C LYS A 55 -8.31 -24.49 0.93
N ILE A 56 -7.17 -24.12 1.54
CA ILE A 56 -6.77 -24.61 2.85
C ILE A 56 -7.26 -23.64 3.91
N GLN A 57 -8.32 -24.04 4.63
CA GLN A 57 -9.02 -23.21 5.59
C GLN A 57 -9.11 -23.88 6.95
N LEU A 58 -9.11 -23.06 8.01
CA LEU A 58 -9.50 -23.50 9.35
C LEU A 58 -11.03 -23.59 9.39
N THR A 59 -11.55 -24.75 9.80
CA THR A 59 -12.99 -24.99 9.96
C THR A 59 -13.30 -25.38 11.40
N SER A 60 -14.59 -25.32 11.78
CA SER A 60 -15.04 -25.76 13.10
C SER A 60 -14.72 -27.25 13.35
N ASP A 61 -14.81 -28.09 12.31
CA ASP A 61 -14.49 -29.52 12.39
C ASP A 61 -13.00 -29.74 12.66
N VAL A 62 -12.11 -28.97 12.01
CA VAL A 62 -10.66 -29.00 12.28
C VAL A 62 -10.37 -28.63 13.73
N LEU A 63 -11.01 -27.57 14.25
CA LEU A 63 -10.86 -27.14 15.64
C LEU A 63 -11.39 -28.19 16.63
N ALA A 64 -12.52 -28.84 16.34
CA ALA A 64 -13.05 -29.93 17.15
C ALA A 64 -12.06 -31.12 17.18
N ASN A 65 -11.50 -31.51 16.05
CA ASN A 65 -10.49 -32.58 15.97
C ASN A 65 -9.22 -32.22 16.77
N LEU A 66 -8.77 -30.96 16.76
CA LEU A 66 -7.63 -30.51 17.59
C LEU A 66 -7.94 -30.65 19.09
N THR A 67 -9.19 -30.37 19.49
CA THR A 67 -9.64 -30.52 20.88
C THR A 67 -9.67 -31.99 21.30
N ASP A 68 -10.15 -32.89 20.43
CA ASP A 68 -10.20 -34.33 20.67
C ASP A 68 -8.80 -34.97 20.80
N LEU A 69 -7.77 -34.32 20.24
CA LEU A 69 -6.37 -34.71 20.38
C LEU A 69 -5.76 -34.26 21.73
N GLU A 70 -6.56 -33.64 22.61
CA GLU A 70 -6.13 -33.16 23.94
C GLU A 70 -4.93 -32.20 23.88
N LEU A 71 -4.77 -31.45 22.77
CA LEU A 71 -3.74 -30.42 22.68
C LEU A 71 -4.04 -29.30 23.67
N THR A 72 -3.11 -29.01 24.55
CA THR A 72 -3.26 -27.93 25.53
C THR A 72 -3.26 -26.56 24.81
N ASN A 73 -4.06 -25.61 25.35
CA ASN A 73 -4.15 -24.23 24.84
C ASN A 73 -4.75 -24.04 23.43
N VAL A 74 -5.53 -25.00 22.91
CA VAL A 74 -6.20 -24.89 21.59
C VAL A 74 -7.25 -23.78 21.59
N SER A 75 -7.80 -23.43 22.75
CA SER A 75 -8.80 -22.35 22.89
C SER A 75 -8.34 -20.99 22.34
N VAL A 76 -7.04 -20.73 22.27
CA VAL A 76 -6.48 -19.50 21.66
C VAL A 76 -6.62 -19.44 20.13
N LEU A 77 -7.13 -20.49 19.50
CA LEU A 77 -7.30 -20.62 18.05
C LEU A 77 -8.79 -20.58 17.61
N TYR A 78 -9.73 -20.51 18.56
CA TYR A 78 -11.16 -20.63 18.26
C TYR A 78 -11.72 -19.39 17.56
N PHE A 79 -12.72 -19.64 16.71
CA PHE A 79 -13.54 -18.57 16.13
C PHE A 79 -14.33 -17.82 17.21
N ASP A 80 -14.75 -16.61 16.89
CA ASP A 80 -15.65 -15.87 17.77
C ASP A 80 -17.07 -16.44 17.68
N GLU A 81 -17.74 -16.56 18.85
CA GLU A 81 -19.05 -17.18 18.99
C GLU A 81 -20.25 -16.25 18.64
N GLY A 82 -19.98 -15.02 18.18
CA GLY A 82 -21.01 -14.12 17.65
C GLY A 82 -21.12 -12.75 18.31
N GLU A 83 -22.05 -11.92 17.81
CA GLU A 83 -22.15 -10.48 18.10
C GLU A 83 -22.33 -10.14 19.60
N ALA A 84 -23.12 -10.94 20.35
CA ALA A 84 -23.32 -10.70 21.78
C ALA A 84 -22.08 -10.99 22.62
N SER A 85 -21.25 -11.96 22.20
CA SER A 85 -19.95 -12.28 22.81
C SER A 85 -18.95 -11.18 22.53
N ARG A 86 -18.88 -10.70 21.28
CA ARG A 86 -18.01 -9.60 20.83
C ARG A 86 -18.27 -8.30 21.60
N LYS A 87 -19.54 -7.90 21.74
CA LYS A 87 -19.91 -6.69 22.49
C LYS A 87 -19.57 -6.78 23.98
N ARG A 88 -19.64 -7.98 24.58
CA ARG A 88 -19.20 -8.21 25.96
C ARG A 88 -17.67 -8.15 26.09
N ALA A 89 -16.96 -8.81 25.18
CA ALA A 89 -15.51 -8.80 25.14
C ALA A 89 -14.95 -7.38 24.99
N ALA A 90 -15.50 -6.58 24.07
CA ALA A 90 -15.06 -5.19 23.83
C ALA A 90 -15.14 -4.31 25.10
N ARG A 91 -16.17 -4.54 25.95
CA ARG A 91 -16.32 -3.78 27.23
C ARG A 91 -15.36 -4.21 28.34
N SER A 92 -14.71 -5.36 28.22
CA SER A 92 -13.82 -5.92 29.25
C SER A 92 -12.34 -5.93 28.84
N LEU A 93 -12.01 -5.44 27.63
CA LEU A 93 -10.62 -5.40 27.18
C LEU A 93 -9.78 -4.44 28.03
N PRO A 94 -8.50 -4.78 28.28
CA PRO A 94 -7.55 -3.86 28.88
C PRO A 94 -7.41 -2.57 28.06
N SER A 95 -6.99 -1.49 28.71
CA SER A 95 -6.77 -0.20 28.06
C SER A 95 -5.66 -0.23 27.01
N CYS A 96 -4.76 -1.22 27.05
CA CYS A 96 -3.68 -1.39 26.08
C CYS A 96 -3.67 -2.82 25.53
N LYS A 97 -3.12 -2.99 24.34
CA LYS A 97 -2.79 -4.31 23.81
C LYS A 97 -1.69 -4.97 24.66
N THR A 98 -1.76 -6.29 24.79
CA THR A 98 -0.73 -7.08 25.47
C THR A 98 0.64 -6.85 24.83
N PHE A 99 1.66 -6.63 25.65
CA PHE A 99 2.98 -6.22 25.20
C PHE A 99 4.09 -7.09 25.81
N PRO A 100 5.25 -7.29 25.15
CA PRO A 100 6.37 -8.02 25.72
C PRO A 100 6.75 -7.49 27.10
N GLY A 101 6.85 -8.43 28.07
CA GLY A 101 7.10 -8.10 29.48
C GLY A 101 5.85 -8.05 30.38
N ASP A 102 4.64 -8.02 29.81
CA ASP A 102 3.41 -8.14 30.59
C ASP A 102 3.22 -9.56 31.12
N ALA A 103 2.57 -9.71 32.27
CA ALA A 103 2.20 -11.01 32.80
C ALA A 103 1.24 -11.80 31.86
N SER A 104 0.47 -11.09 31.04
CA SER A 104 -0.43 -11.66 30.03
C SER A 104 0.27 -11.94 28.69
N TRP A 105 1.57 -11.60 28.54
CA TRP A 105 2.30 -11.92 27.33
C TRP A 105 2.40 -13.44 27.15
N PRO A 106 2.07 -13.99 25.98
CA PRO A 106 2.13 -15.42 25.75
C PRO A 106 3.51 -15.98 26.04
N ASN A 107 3.57 -17.02 26.87
CA ASN A 107 4.82 -17.71 27.12
C ASN A 107 5.28 -18.51 25.88
N GLN A 108 6.50 -19.01 25.91
CA GLN A 108 7.10 -19.70 24.76
C GLN A 108 6.29 -20.92 24.31
N ILE A 109 5.62 -21.63 25.22
CA ILE A 109 4.81 -22.80 24.86
C ILE A 109 3.62 -22.40 24.00
N ILE A 110 2.96 -21.29 24.32
CA ILE A 110 1.83 -20.76 23.54
C ILE A 110 2.28 -20.33 22.13
N TRP A 111 3.44 -19.68 22.01
CA TRP A 111 4.03 -19.38 20.70
C TRP A 111 4.41 -20.64 19.92
N GLN A 112 4.89 -21.69 20.58
CA GLN A 112 5.15 -22.99 19.95
C GLN A 112 3.89 -23.67 19.45
N VAL A 113 2.74 -23.51 20.12
CA VAL A 113 1.44 -23.99 19.60
C VAL A 113 1.12 -23.31 18.26
N LEU A 114 1.21 -21.97 18.20
CA LEU A 114 0.98 -21.26 16.93
C LEU A 114 1.97 -21.72 15.84
N ASN A 115 3.24 -21.86 16.18
CA ASN A 115 4.24 -22.36 15.25
C ASN A 115 3.91 -23.76 14.73
N LEU A 116 3.47 -24.65 15.60
CA LEU A 116 3.11 -26.03 15.22
C LEU A 116 1.91 -26.05 14.27
N VAL A 117 0.83 -25.33 14.59
CA VAL A 117 -0.40 -25.35 13.78
C VAL A 117 -0.26 -24.57 12.45
N THR A 118 0.71 -23.66 12.36
CA THR A 118 1.10 -23.01 11.10
C THR A 118 2.19 -23.79 10.34
N GLY A 119 2.49 -25.03 10.74
CA GLY A 119 3.46 -25.87 10.05
C GLY A 119 4.91 -25.36 10.10
N GLY A 120 5.28 -24.63 11.15
CA GLY A 120 6.63 -24.05 11.29
C GLY A 120 6.79 -22.66 10.65
N ASN A 121 5.70 -22.02 10.24
CA ASN A 121 5.73 -20.72 9.57
C ASN A 121 5.63 -19.51 10.53
N LEU A 122 5.94 -19.68 11.80
CA LEU A 122 6.06 -18.57 12.75
C LEU A 122 7.53 -18.12 12.85
N ILE A 123 7.81 -16.90 12.41
CA ILE A 123 9.13 -16.30 12.45
C ILE A 123 9.26 -15.40 13.68
N LYS A 124 10.29 -15.63 14.50
CA LYS A 124 10.69 -14.65 15.52
C LYS A 124 11.48 -13.55 14.83
N THR A 125 11.12 -12.29 15.05
CA THR A 125 11.72 -11.17 14.35
C THR A 125 13.21 -11.01 14.64
N VAL A 126 13.97 -10.91 13.56
CA VAL A 126 15.35 -10.41 13.51
C VAL A 126 15.34 -9.24 12.53
N PRO A 127 15.56 -8.00 12.97
CA PRO A 127 15.58 -6.85 12.07
C PRO A 127 16.61 -7.02 10.96
N ILE A 128 16.30 -6.53 9.76
CA ILE A 128 17.17 -6.68 8.59
C ILE A 128 18.57 -6.07 8.82
N GLY A 129 18.65 -4.96 9.57
CA GLY A 129 19.91 -4.32 9.96
C GLY A 129 20.66 -5.03 11.09
N ALA A 130 20.08 -6.05 11.74
CA ALA A 130 20.71 -6.70 12.92
C ALA A 130 22.04 -7.38 12.61
N SER A 131 22.27 -7.79 11.35
CA SER A 131 23.56 -8.33 10.91
C SER A 131 24.73 -7.35 11.00
N CYS A 132 24.45 -6.06 11.14
CA CYS A 132 25.46 -5.02 11.30
C CYS A 132 25.89 -4.79 12.76
N TYR A 133 25.29 -5.47 13.76
CA TYR A 133 25.48 -5.16 15.18
C TYR A 133 25.84 -6.37 16.01
N ASP A 134 26.76 -6.17 16.94
CA ASP A 134 27.19 -7.22 17.89
C ASP A 134 26.10 -7.55 18.93
N ASN A 135 25.32 -6.56 19.35
CA ASN A 135 24.41 -6.68 20.48
C ASN A 135 23.18 -7.56 20.20
N PHE A 136 22.85 -7.86 18.95
CA PHE A 136 21.71 -8.71 18.59
C PHE A 136 22.07 -10.20 18.47
N GLY A 137 23.37 -10.54 18.48
CA GLY A 137 23.88 -11.90 18.44
C GLY A 137 23.84 -12.58 17.05
N VAL A 138 23.70 -11.81 15.98
CA VAL A 138 23.62 -12.28 14.58
C VAL A 138 24.56 -11.49 13.68
N TYR A 139 25.61 -10.90 14.21
CA TYR A 139 26.57 -10.14 13.46
C TYR A 139 27.18 -10.95 12.31
N ASP A 140 27.15 -10.39 11.11
CA ASP A 140 27.72 -10.93 9.88
C ASP A 140 28.10 -9.77 8.98
N ALA A 141 29.41 -9.51 8.84
CA ALA A 141 29.93 -8.38 8.06
C ALA A 141 29.51 -8.45 6.59
N ALA A 142 29.59 -9.64 5.95
CA ALA A 142 29.22 -9.78 4.55
C ALA A 142 27.73 -9.55 4.33
N ARG A 143 26.88 -10.00 5.27
CA ARG A 143 25.44 -9.73 5.23
C ARG A 143 25.15 -8.25 5.49
N CYS A 144 25.88 -7.60 6.39
CA CYS A 144 25.76 -6.17 6.63
C CYS A 144 26.08 -5.36 5.36
N ASP A 145 27.22 -5.63 4.72
CA ASP A 145 27.62 -4.98 3.46
C ASP A 145 26.53 -5.15 2.39
N PHE A 146 26.01 -6.36 2.23
CA PHE A 146 24.91 -6.62 1.31
C PHE A 146 23.65 -5.79 1.64
N VAL A 147 23.30 -5.66 2.92
CA VAL A 147 22.12 -4.87 3.35
C VAL A 147 22.34 -3.38 3.10
N LEU A 148 23.53 -2.86 3.39
CA LEU A 148 23.90 -1.46 3.12
C LEU A 148 23.80 -1.14 1.63
N ASP A 149 24.40 -1.97 0.76
CA ASP A 149 24.39 -1.79 -0.68
C ASP A 149 22.99 -1.84 -1.30
N ASN A 150 22.08 -2.58 -0.67
CA ASN A 150 20.74 -2.82 -1.20
C ASN A 150 19.61 -2.12 -0.41
N PHE A 151 19.93 -1.28 0.58
CA PHE A 151 18.91 -0.70 1.46
C PHE A 151 17.92 0.21 0.73
N ALA A 152 18.32 0.82 -0.38
CA ALA A 152 17.45 1.59 -1.24
C ALA A 152 16.63 0.74 -2.26
N ASN A 153 16.82 -0.59 -2.25
CA ASN A 153 16.13 -1.50 -3.17
C ASN A 153 14.85 -2.06 -2.52
N SER A 154 13.70 -1.78 -3.13
CA SER A 154 12.39 -2.24 -2.64
C SER A 154 12.28 -3.77 -2.53
N SER A 155 12.99 -4.53 -3.37
CA SER A 155 12.99 -6.00 -3.31
C SER A 155 13.60 -6.52 -2.00
N LEU A 156 14.61 -5.86 -1.44
CA LEU A 156 15.19 -6.22 -0.14
C LEU A 156 14.12 -6.16 0.96
N HIS A 157 13.36 -5.07 1.01
CA HIS A 157 12.33 -4.86 2.04
C HIS A 157 11.09 -5.73 1.82
N SER A 158 10.66 -5.94 0.58
CA SER A 158 9.47 -6.75 0.29
C SER A 158 9.70 -8.23 0.56
N SER A 159 10.92 -8.74 0.35
CA SER A 159 11.31 -10.13 0.63
C SER A 159 11.63 -10.39 2.11
N ASP A 160 11.76 -9.37 2.94
CA ASP A 160 11.94 -9.51 4.39
C ASP A 160 10.58 -9.43 5.10
N PRO A 161 10.25 -10.35 6.03
CA PRO A 161 8.95 -10.39 6.68
C PRO A 161 8.66 -9.19 7.59
N THR A 162 9.66 -8.40 7.99
CA THR A 162 9.58 -7.37 9.03
C THR A 162 9.98 -5.98 8.60
N SER A 163 10.74 -5.86 7.51
CA SER A 163 11.24 -4.58 7.00
C SER A 163 10.15 -3.80 6.26
N VAL A 164 10.23 -2.47 6.31
CA VAL A 164 9.35 -1.54 5.56
C VAL A 164 10.17 -0.51 4.82
N MET A 165 9.57 0.09 3.79
CA MET A 165 10.25 1.02 2.90
C MET A 165 10.30 2.46 3.43
N SER A 166 9.61 2.73 4.55
CA SER A 166 9.66 3.98 5.31
C SER A 166 10.11 3.71 6.76
N PRO A 167 11.41 3.41 6.99
CA PRO A 167 11.92 2.94 8.28
C PRO A 167 11.80 3.98 9.41
N LEU A 168 11.63 5.27 9.09
CA LEU A 168 11.32 6.32 10.07
C LEU A 168 10.19 5.89 11.01
N TYR A 169 9.15 5.26 10.46
CA TYR A 169 7.97 4.86 11.24
C TYR A 169 8.17 3.57 12.06
N GLN A 170 9.27 2.86 11.88
CA GLN A 170 9.73 1.82 12.80
C GLN A 170 10.51 2.39 14.00
N GLY A 171 10.80 3.70 14.01
CA GLY A 171 11.51 4.39 15.08
C GLY A 171 13.03 4.40 14.91
N LEU A 172 13.57 4.05 13.74
CA LEU A 172 15.01 4.05 13.41
C LEU A 172 15.87 3.23 14.39
N THR A 173 15.33 2.14 14.97
CA THR A 173 15.93 1.43 16.10
C THR A 173 16.96 0.38 15.72
N CYS A 174 17.03 0.00 14.44
CA CYS A 174 18.00 -0.97 13.91
C CYS A 174 18.21 -0.71 12.41
N GLN A 175 18.77 0.45 12.08
CA GLN A 175 19.17 0.77 10.72
C GLN A 175 20.52 0.10 10.41
N PRO A 176 20.77 -0.35 9.17
CA PRO A 176 22.10 -0.85 8.81
C PRO A 176 23.13 0.27 8.96
N PHE A 177 24.24 -0.02 9.62
CA PHE A 177 25.30 0.93 9.88
C PHE A 177 26.65 0.20 9.97
N GLU A 178 27.74 0.83 9.56
CA GLU A 178 29.06 0.19 9.52
C GLU A 178 29.72 -0.04 10.89
N ASP A 179 29.22 0.63 11.96
CA ASP A 179 29.76 0.46 13.31
C ASP A 179 29.02 -0.63 14.09
N PRO A 180 29.63 -1.84 14.25
CA PRO A 180 28.98 -2.95 14.93
C PRO A 180 28.80 -2.72 16.45
N THR A 181 29.49 -1.74 17.04
CA THR A 181 29.37 -1.42 18.46
C THR A 181 28.11 -0.62 18.80
N GLY A 182 27.36 -0.18 17.79
CA GLY A 182 26.07 0.48 17.94
C GLY A 182 25.02 -0.40 18.61
N ASN A 183 23.79 0.10 18.71
CA ASN A 183 22.70 -0.61 19.35
C ASN A 183 21.55 -0.87 18.38
N CYS A 184 21.26 -2.12 18.09
CA CYS A 184 20.06 -2.58 17.39
C CYS A 184 19.01 -3.04 18.39
N ALA A 185 17.78 -2.57 18.25
CA ALA A 185 16.63 -2.98 19.04
C ALA A 185 15.39 -3.19 18.16
N LEU A 186 14.43 -3.98 18.65
CA LEU A 186 13.21 -4.24 17.87
C LEU A 186 12.39 -2.97 17.61
N GLY A 187 12.28 -2.08 18.61
CA GLY A 187 11.52 -0.85 18.42
C GLY A 187 10.14 -1.10 17.83
N GLY A 188 9.82 -0.45 16.70
CA GLY A 188 8.56 -0.59 15.97
C GLY A 188 8.43 -1.86 15.13
N PHE A 189 9.42 -2.75 15.11
CA PHE A 189 9.28 -4.05 14.46
C PHE A 189 8.28 -4.95 15.22
N PRO A 190 7.52 -5.85 14.54
CA PRO A 190 6.69 -6.85 15.23
C PRO A 190 7.55 -7.83 16.00
N SER A 191 7.03 -8.44 17.09
CA SER A 191 7.74 -9.47 17.84
C SER A 191 7.82 -10.80 17.10
N TYR A 192 6.74 -11.15 16.40
CA TYR A 192 6.62 -12.37 15.61
C TYR A 192 5.88 -12.11 14.31
N VAL A 193 6.14 -12.94 13.30
CA VAL A 193 5.48 -12.90 12.00
C VAL A 193 4.98 -14.29 11.65
N VAL A 194 3.72 -14.39 11.24
CA VAL A 194 3.21 -15.56 10.54
C VAL A 194 3.46 -15.37 9.03
N ASP A 195 4.36 -16.16 8.47
CA ASP A 195 4.59 -16.26 7.03
C ASP A 195 3.42 -17.06 6.41
N ALA A 196 2.37 -16.34 6.02
CA ALA A 196 1.13 -16.97 5.59
C ALA A 196 1.30 -17.61 4.20
N LYS A 197 1.08 -18.93 4.12
CA LYS A 197 1.10 -19.71 2.89
C LYS A 197 -0.30 -20.11 2.43
N ASN A 198 -1.30 -20.00 3.29
CA ASN A 198 -2.71 -20.32 3.00
C ASN A 198 -3.62 -19.57 3.96
N VAL A 199 -4.92 -19.63 3.71
CA VAL A 199 -5.94 -18.94 4.51
C VAL A 199 -5.99 -19.44 5.94
N ALA A 200 -5.77 -20.73 6.20
CA ALA A 200 -5.75 -21.26 7.57
C ALA A 200 -4.69 -20.58 8.45
N HIS A 201 -3.51 -20.25 7.91
CA HIS A 201 -2.47 -19.52 8.65
C HIS A 201 -2.93 -18.13 9.06
N ILE A 202 -3.66 -17.43 8.19
CA ILE A 202 -4.23 -16.10 8.47
C ILE A 202 -5.31 -16.21 9.56
N GLN A 203 -6.24 -17.18 9.44
CA GLN A 203 -7.31 -17.41 10.41
C GLN A 203 -6.75 -17.74 11.80
N LEU A 204 -5.73 -18.60 11.87
CA LEU A 204 -5.04 -18.94 13.11
C LEU A 204 -4.38 -17.71 13.75
N ALA A 205 -3.69 -16.88 12.99
CA ALA A 205 -3.04 -15.66 13.47
C ALA A 205 -4.05 -14.62 13.97
N VAL A 206 -5.15 -14.42 13.25
CA VAL A 206 -6.26 -13.52 13.62
C VAL A 206 -6.89 -13.96 14.93
N ASN A 207 -7.26 -15.24 15.06
CA ASN A 207 -7.85 -15.80 16.29
C ASN A 207 -6.89 -15.70 17.47
N PHE A 208 -5.63 -16.06 17.26
CA PHE A 208 -4.58 -15.99 18.28
C PHE A 208 -4.40 -14.56 18.81
N ALA A 209 -4.27 -13.58 17.90
CA ALA A 209 -4.10 -12.19 18.29
C ALA A 209 -5.34 -11.64 19.01
N ARG A 210 -6.55 -11.99 18.52
CA ARG A 210 -7.81 -11.56 19.12
C ARG A 210 -7.98 -12.08 20.55
N ILE A 211 -7.77 -13.37 20.76
CA ILE A 211 -8.01 -14.01 22.08
C ILE A 211 -6.97 -13.56 23.11
N LEU A 212 -5.73 -13.36 22.69
CA LEU A 212 -4.63 -12.93 23.57
C LEU A 212 -4.48 -11.40 23.66
N ASN A 213 -5.41 -10.64 23.04
CA ASN A 213 -5.38 -9.18 22.98
C ASN A 213 -4.03 -8.63 22.47
N LEU A 214 -3.38 -9.32 21.53
CA LEU A 214 -2.14 -8.84 20.93
C LEU A 214 -2.43 -7.72 19.93
N ARG A 215 -1.46 -6.83 19.74
CA ARG A 215 -1.44 -5.96 18.58
C ARG A 215 -1.27 -6.80 17.32
N LEU A 216 -2.16 -6.63 16.34
CA LEU A 216 -2.10 -7.30 15.05
C LEU A 216 -1.72 -6.28 13.96
N VAL A 217 -0.77 -6.63 13.11
CA VAL A 217 -0.43 -5.86 11.91
C VAL A 217 -0.44 -6.79 10.70
N VAL A 218 -0.68 -6.22 9.51
CA VAL A 218 -0.65 -6.96 8.25
C VAL A 218 0.41 -6.31 7.36
N LYS A 219 1.37 -7.11 6.92
CA LYS A 219 2.39 -6.68 5.96
C LYS A 219 2.19 -7.44 4.64
N ASN A 220 2.15 -6.70 3.55
CA ASN A 220 2.29 -7.25 2.20
C ASN A 220 3.73 -7.03 1.72
N THR A 221 4.05 -5.88 1.14
CA THR A 221 5.39 -5.49 0.70
C THR A 221 6.06 -4.47 1.62
N GLY A 222 5.29 -3.71 2.41
CA GLY A 222 5.81 -2.67 3.31
C GLY A 222 5.99 -1.30 2.65
N HIS A 223 5.33 -1.06 1.52
CA HIS A 223 5.38 0.22 0.79
C HIS A 223 4.65 1.39 1.44
N ASP A 224 3.84 1.18 2.46
CA ASP A 224 3.06 2.26 3.05
C ASP A 224 3.96 3.37 3.64
N PHE A 225 3.51 4.63 3.48
CA PHE A 225 4.25 5.80 3.95
C PHE A 225 3.96 6.17 5.40
N ASN A 226 3.07 5.45 6.10
CA ASN A 226 2.52 5.85 7.39
C ASN A 226 2.78 4.83 8.51
N GLY A 227 3.62 3.82 8.30
CA GLY A 227 3.95 2.81 9.30
C GLY A 227 2.81 1.83 9.60
N ARG A 228 1.89 1.60 8.66
CA ARG A 228 0.72 0.71 8.86
C ARG A 228 1.07 -0.77 8.85
N SER A 229 2.23 -1.14 8.31
CA SER A 229 2.68 -2.54 8.17
C SER A 229 3.60 -3.01 9.30
N VAL A 230 3.77 -2.21 10.36
CA VAL A 230 4.67 -2.49 11.49
C VAL A 230 4.05 -2.09 12.82
N GLY A 231 4.63 -2.59 13.93
CA GLY A 231 4.17 -2.24 15.26
C GLY A 231 4.93 -2.95 16.36
N ALA A 232 5.42 -2.20 17.35
CA ALA A 232 6.09 -2.74 18.51
C ALA A 232 5.19 -3.74 19.25
N GLY A 233 5.76 -4.89 19.62
CA GLY A 233 5.04 -5.94 20.34
C GLY A 233 3.97 -6.68 19.53
N ALA A 234 3.85 -6.43 18.21
CA ALA A 234 2.81 -7.02 17.41
C ALA A 234 3.10 -8.47 16.98
N LEU A 235 2.02 -9.21 16.69
CA LEU A 235 2.02 -10.32 15.77
C LEU A 235 1.73 -9.76 14.37
N SER A 236 2.59 -10.04 13.40
CA SER A 236 2.39 -9.64 12.00
C SER A 236 1.91 -10.82 11.17
N ILE A 237 1.00 -10.56 10.22
CA ILE A 237 0.63 -11.50 9.17
C ILE A 237 1.30 -11.02 7.88
N TRP A 238 2.19 -11.84 7.31
CA TRP A 238 2.86 -11.54 6.07
C TRP A 238 2.18 -12.24 4.89
N THR A 239 1.51 -11.47 4.04
CA THR A 239 0.69 -11.98 2.92
C THR A 239 1.45 -12.07 1.60
N HIS A 240 2.74 -11.72 1.59
CA HIS A 240 3.56 -11.61 0.37
C HIS A 240 3.59 -12.88 -0.49
N ASN A 241 3.38 -14.04 0.12
CA ASN A 241 3.46 -15.34 -0.56
C ASN A 241 2.15 -15.81 -1.23
N PHE A 242 1.08 -15.02 -1.19
CA PHE A 242 -0.14 -15.26 -1.95
C PHE A 242 0.06 -14.76 -3.39
N LYS A 243 0.72 -15.56 -4.24
CA LYS A 243 1.24 -15.15 -5.56
C LYS A 243 0.41 -15.63 -6.74
N THR A 244 -0.65 -16.38 -6.52
CA THR A 244 -1.45 -16.94 -7.61
C THR A 244 -2.19 -15.86 -8.39
N ILE A 245 -2.11 -15.95 -9.72
CA ILE A 245 -2.86 -15.11 -10.66
C ILE A 245 -3.72 -16.04 -11.53
N GLN A 246 -5.03 -15.79 -11.58
CA GLN A 246 -5.98 -16.54 -12.40
C GLN A 246 -6.64 -15.61 -13.41
N TYR A 247 -6.61 -15.98 -14.69
CA TYR A 247 -7.21 -15.24 -15.79
C TYR A 247 -8.58 -15.84 -16.15
N PHE A 248 -9.59 -14.99 -16.36
CA PHE A 248 -10.92 -15.36 -16.84
C PHE A 248 -11.20 -14.67 -18.16
N LYS A 249 -11.28 -15.44 -19.25
CA LYS A 249 -11.65 -14.93 -20.57
C LYS A 249 -13.11 -14.44 -20.59
N SER A 250 -13.98 -15.05 -19.78
CA SER A 250 -15.37 -14.67 -19.60
C SER A 250 -15.75 -14.83 -18.13
N PHE A 251 -15.99 -13.71 -17.46
CA PHE A 251 -16.35 -13.63 -16.05
C PHE A 251 -17.69 -12.90 -15.90
N LYS A 252 -18.58 -13.41 -15.06
CA LYS A 252 -19.88 -12.79 -14.82
C LYS A 252 -20.13 -12.64 -13.33
N ILE A 253 -20.52 -11.44 -12.90
CA ILE A 253 -20.96 -11.15 -11.55
C ILE A 253 -21.89 -9.92 -11.54
N GLY A 254 -23.06 -10.04 -10.97
CA GLY A 254 -24.07 -8.97 -11.01
C GLY A 254 -24.37 -8.52 -12.44
N SER A 255 -24.16 -7.25 -12.74
CA SER A 255 -24.31 -6.69 -14.10
C SER A 255 -23.04 -6.77 -14.95
N TYR A 256 -21.91 -7.18 -14.39
CA TYR A 256 -20.66 -7.30 -15.16
C TYR A 256 -20.61 -8.61 -15.95
N SER A 257 -20.23 -8.49 -17.21
CA SER A 257 -19.86 -9.61 -18.08
C SER A 257 -18.69 -9.19 -18.94
N GLY A 258 -17.53 -9.83 -18.78
CA GLY A 258 -16.32 -9.46 -19.47
C GLY A 258 -15.10 -10.23 -18.98
N THR A 259 -13.93 -9.77 -19.35
CA THR A 259 -12.65 -10.36 -18.96
C THR A 259 -12.24 -9.91 -17.56
N ALA A 260 -11.71 -10.81 -16.75
CA ALA A 260 -11.24 -10.51 -15.39
C ALA A 260 -9.93 -11.23 -15.07
N ILE A 261 -9.24 -10.73 -14.03
CA ILE A 261 -8.08 -11.39 -13.42
C ILE A 261 -8.33 -11.45 -11.91
N LYS A 262 -8.17 -12.64 -11.31
CA LYS A 262 -8.10 -12.82 -9.87
C LYS A 262 -6.64 -12.88 -9.44
N VAL A 263 -6.29 -12.12 -8.42
CA VAL A 263 -4.91 -11.96 -7.97
C VAL A 263 -4.81 -12.16 -6.46
N GLY A 264 -3.89 -13.01 -6.03
CA GLY A 264 -3.57 -13.22 -4.62
C GLY A 264 -2.97 -11.97 -3.98
N ALA A 265 -3.16 -11.83 -2.67
CA ALA A 265 -2.78 -10.62 -1.92
C ALA A 265 -1.30 -10.24 -2.05
N GLY A 266 -0.41 -11.20 -2.24
CA GLY A 266 1.04 -10.99 -2.37
C GLY A 266 1.53 -10.54 -3.74
N VAL A 267 0.66 -10.53 -4.76
CA VAL A 267 1.03 -10.12 -6.13
C VAL A 267 1.38 -8.64 -6.16
N VAL A 268 2.49 -8.31 -6.81
CA VAL A 268 2.96 -6.92 -6.98
C VAL A 268 2.64 -6.36 -8.36
N GLY A 269 2.80 -5.05 -8.53
CA GLY A 269 2.47 -4.32 -9.76
C GLY A 269 3.11 -4.93 -11.01
N GLN A 270 4.41 -5.21 -10.96
CA GLN A 270 5.11 -5.83 -12.10
C GLN A 270 4.52 -7.20 -12.47
N GLU A 271 4.27 -8.08 -11.48
CA GLU A 271 3.77 -9.44 -11.71
C GLU A 271 2.38 -9.44 -12.38
N VAL A 272 1.48 -8.56 -11.94
CA VAL A 272 0.14 -8.46 -12.56
C VAL A 272 0.21 -7.91 -13.97
N TYR A 273 1.12 -6.99 -14.27
CA TYR A 273 1.29 -6.45 -15.63
C TYR A 273 1.93 -7.47 -16.59
N GLU A 274 2.89 -8.26 -16.11
CA GLU A 274 3.46 -9.38 -16.87
C GLU A 274 2.40 -10.42 -17.22
N ALA A 275 1.57 -10.79 -16.27
CA ALA A 275 0.44 -11.70 -16.51
C ALA A 275 -0.58 -11.09 -17.49
N ALA A 276 -0.94 -9.83 -17.32
CA ALA A 276 -1.86 -9.14 -18.21
C ALA A 276 -1.33 -9.08 -19.66
N GLU A 277 -0.03 -8.79 -19.84
CA GLU A 277 0.61 -8.80 -21.17
C GLU A 277 0.55 -10.19 -21.82
N LYS A 278 0.85 -11.25 -21.05
CA LYS A 278 0.79 -12.63 -21.51
C LYS A 278 -0.60 -13.01 -22.05
N TYR A 279 -1.66 -12.56 -21.35
CA TYR A 279 -3.04 -12.81 -21.77
C TYR A 279 -3.59 -11.79 -22.79
N GLY A 280 -2.79 -10.84 -23.22
CA GLY A 280 -3.19 -9.82 -24.19
C GLY A 280 -4.24 -8.85 -23.68
N VAL A 281 -4.22 -8.56 -22.36
CA VAL A 281 -5.14 -7.65 -21.68
C VAL A 281 -4.39 -6.57 -20.91
N THR A 282 -5.12 -5.61 -20.36
CA THR A 282 -4.62 -4.49 -19.57
C THR A 282 -5.39 -4.41 -18.26
N VAL A 283 -4.71 -4.16 -17.14
CA VAL A 283 -5.33 -3.92 -15.82
C VAL A 283 -4.97 -2.54 -15.31
N VAL A 284 -5.85 -1.95 -14.50
CA VAL A 284 -5.60 -0.67 -13.85
C VAL A 284 -4.75 -0.90 -12.60
N GLY A 285 -3.54 -0.44 -12.61
CA GLY A 285 -2.58 -0.56 -11.51
C GLY A 285 -1.65 0.65 -11.43
N GLY A 286 -0.84 0.72 -10.38
CA GLY A 286 0.07 1.84 -10.09
C GLY A 286 1.34 1.83 -10.93
N GLU A 287 2.17 2.83 -10.69
CA GLU A 287 3.47 2.99 -11.34
C GLU A 287 4.57 2.17 -10.64
N GLY A 288 4.46 1.96 -9.33
CA GLY A 288 5.42 1.24 -8.54
C GLY A 288 5.48 -0.25 -8.83
N MET A 289 6.67 -0.74 -9.26
CA MET A 289 6.83 -2.13 -9.68
C MET A 289 6.69 -3.13 -8.55
N SER A 290 7.13 -2.79 -7.35
CA SER A 290 7.14 -3.65 -6.16
C SER A 290 6.01 -3.36 -5.18
N VAL A 291 5.10 -2.43 -5.51
CA VAL A 291 3.89 -2.16 -4.71
C VAL A 291 2.95 -3.36 -4.76
N GLY A 292 2.49 -3.83 -3.61
CA GLY A 292 1.51 -4.92 -3.52
C GLY A 292 0.19 -4.53 -4.18
N TYR A 293 -0.06 -5.04 -5.38
CA TYR A 293 -1.24 -4.72 -6.18
C TYR A 293 -2.53 -5.07 -5.45
N ALA A 294 -2.63 -6.32 -5.00
CA ALA A 294 -3.79 -6.82 -4.25
C ALA A 294 -3.66 -6.62 -2.73
N GLY A 295 -2.81 -5.71 -2.29
CA GLY A 295 -2.63 -5.32 -0.89
C GLY A 295 -3.28 -3.97 -0.56
N GLY A 296 -2.51 -3.11 0.13
CA GLY A 296 -2.95 -1.77 0.52
C GLY A 296 -3.30 -0.85 -0.65
N TYR A 297 -2.73 -1.09 -1.84
CA TYR A 297 -3.00 -0.31 -3.05
C TYR A 297 -4.49 -0.37 -3.44
N LEU A 298 -5.03 -1.55 -3.75
CA LEU A 298 -6.45 -1.71 -4.08
C LEU A 298 -7.37 -1.34 -2.92
N ALA A 299 -7.02 -1.74 -1.69
CA ALA A 299 -7.82 -1.44 -0.50
C ALA A 299 -7.93 0.07 -0.22
N GLY A 300 -6.89 0.86 -0.55
CA GLY A 300 -6.82 2.30 -0.33
C GLY A 300 -7.36 3.17 -1.48
N GLY A 301 -7.78 2.55 -2.56
CA GLY A 301 -8.22 3.23 -3.78
C GLY A 301 -7.30 2.97 -4.96
N GLY A 302 -6.06 3.44 -4.90
CA GLY A 302 -5.03 3.22 -5.91
C GLY A 302 -5.21 4.08 -7.16
N HIS A 303 -4.39 5.11 -7.31
CA HIS A 303 -4.31 5.86 -8.58
C HIS A 303 -3.41 5.13 -9.60
N SER A 304 -3.57 5.47 -10.87
CA SER A 304 -2.97 4.74 -11.99
C SER A 304 -2.72 5.66 -13.17
N PRO A 305 -1.70 5.41 -14.00
CA PRO A 305 -1.58 6.02 -15.31
C PRO A 305 -2.81 5.80 -16.21
N LEU A 306 -3.63 4.82 -15.88
CA LEU A 306 -4.88 4.51 -16.57
C LEU A 306 -6.12 5.14 -15.91
N SER A 307 -5.96 5.82 -14.76
CA SER A 307 -7.11 6.42 -14.07
C SER A 307 -7.87 7.45 -14.90
N PRO A 308 -7.23 8.31 -15.71
CA PRO A 308 -7.96 9.22 -16.59
C PRO A 308 -8.88 8.51 -17.59
N THR A 309 -8.56 7.27 -17.98
CA THR A 309 -9.34 6.48 -18.94
C THR A 309 -10.34 5.54 -18.28
N TYR A 310 -9.96 4.84 -17.19
CA TYR A 310 -10.75 3.74 -16.62
C TYR A 310 -11.23 4.00 -15.18
N GLY A 311 -10.77 5.05 -14.52
CA GLY A 311 -11.07 5.33 -13.12
C GLY A 311 -10.00 4.81 -12.15
N ILE A 312 -10.26 4.93 -10.87
CA ILE A 312 -9.38 4.48 -9.79
C ILE A 312 -9.34 2.93 -9.76
N ALA A 313 -8.23 2.35 -9.30
CA ALA A 313 -8.05 0.90 -9.32
C ALA A 313 -9.13 0.15 -8.50
N ALA A 314 -9.55 0.67 -7.36
CA ALA A 314 -10.64 0.12 -6.57
C ALA A 314 -12.00 0.13 -7.28
N ASP A 315 -12.19 0.94 -8.33
CA ASP A 315 -13.38 0.94 -9.17
C ASP A 315 -13.47 -0.29 -10.08
N GLN A 316 -12.34 -0.98 -10.24
CA GLN A 316 -12.24 -2.16 -11.09
C GLN A 316 -12.51 -3.47 -10.35
N ILE A 317 -12.65 -3.43 -9.02
CA ILE A 317 -12.86 -4.63 -8.20
C ILE A 317 -14.28 -5.17 -8.41
N LEU A 318 -14.36 -6.45 -8.72
CA LEU A 318 -15.58 -7.21 -8.96
C LEU A 318 -15.99 -8.08 -7.76
N SER A 319 -15.00 -8.69 -7.10
CA SER A 319 -15.13 -9.46 -5.86
C SER A 319 -13.80 -9.49 -5.12
N LEU A 320 -13.84 -9.94 -3.89
CA LEU A 320 -12.64 -10.17 -3.07
C LEU A 320 -12.91 -11.27 -2.03
N GLU A 321 -11.85 -11.90 -1.55
CA GLU A 321 -11.88 -12.81 -0.43
C GLU A 321 -11.13 -12.20 0.76
N VAL A 322 -11.67 -12.41 1.99
CA VAL A 322 -11.15 -11.78 3.20
C VAL A 322 -11.30 -12.67 4.42
N VAL A 323 -10.28 -12.68 5.28
CA VAL A 323 -10.40 -13.18 6.67
C VAL A 323 -10.82 -12.03 7.57
N THR A 324 -11.99 -12.16 8.16
CA THR A 324 -12.63 -11.15 9.03
C THR A 324 -12.07 -11.19 10.46
N PRO A 325 -12.33 -10.15 11.30
CA PRO A 325 -11.82 -10.09 12.66
C PRO A 325 -12.25 -11.25 13.58
N ASP A 326 -13.34 -11.93 13.26
CA ASP A 326 -13.80 -13.13 13.95
C ASP A 326 -13.14 -14.44 13.47
N GLY A 327 -12.16 -14.32 12.54
CA GLY A 327 -11.37 -15.43 11.98
C GLY A 327 -12.04 -16.17 10.84
N ARG A 328 -13.23 -15.75 10.38
CA ARG A 328 -13.93 -16.42 9.28
C ARG A 328 -13.41 -15.95 7.93
N PHE A 329 -13.36 -16.87 6.98
CA PHE A 329 -13.01 -16.59 5.59
C PHE A 329 -14.30 -16.48 4.78
N ILE A 330 -14.46 -15.36 4.08
CA ILE A 330 -15.68 -15.02 3.35
C ILE A 330 -15.38 -14.34 2.02
N THR A 331 -16.31 -14.49 1.06
CA THR A 331 -16.34 -13.74 -0.20
C THR A 331 -17.16 -12.46 -0.02
N CYS A 332 -16.68 -11.37 -0.60
CA CYS A 332 -17.39 -10.09 -0.67
C CYS A 332 -17.57 -9.66 -2.12
N SER A 333 -18.79 -9.26 -2.48
CA SER A 333 -19.15 -8.82 -3.83
C SER A 333 -20.34 -7.87 -3.80
N SER A 334 -20.82 -7.44 -4.98
CA SER A 334 -22.07 -6.65 -5.09
C SER A 334 -23.32 -7.39 -4.56
N ASN A 335 -23.25 -8.71 -4.41
CA ASN A 335 -24.39 -9.56 -4.04
C ASN A 335 -24.21 -10.21 -2.66
N GLU A 336 -23.02 -10.19 -2.10
CA GLU A 336 -22.67 -10.89 -0.87
C GLU A 336 -21.72 -10.04 -0.02
N ASN A 337 -21.97 -9.96 1.30
CA ASN A 337 -21.19 -9.15 2.25
C ASN A 337 -20.96 -7.72 1.75
N THR A 338 -22.02 -7.09 1.26
CA THR A 338 -21.99 -5.85 0.48
C THR A 338 -21.38 -4.66 1.22
N ASP A 339 -21.54 -4.56 2.53
CA ASP A 339 -20.93 -3.48 3.33
C ASP A 339 -19.41 -3.62 3.42
N LEU A 340 -18.90 -4.83 3.65
CA LEU A 340 -17.46 -5.10 3.59
C LEU A 340 -16.92 -4.91 2.17
N PHE A 341 -17.65 -5.34 1.15
CA PHE A 341 -17.30 -5.10 -0.25
C PHE A 341 -17.18 -3.61 -0.56
N TRP A 342 -18.09 -2.80 -0.01
CA TRP A 342 -18.03 -1.35 -0.14
C TRP A 342 -16.80 -0.78 0.58
N ALA A 343 -16.58 -1.18 1.84
CA ALA A 343 -15.51 -0.65 2.70
C ALA A 343 -14.10 -1.01 2.19
N LEU A 344 -13.89 -2.26 1.73
CA LEU A 344 -12.58 -2.76 1.26
C LEU A 344 -12.19 -2.24 -0.15
N ARG A 345 -13.03 -1.39 -0.75
CA ARG A 345 -12.78 -0.68 -2.00
C ARG A 345 -12.57 0.82 -1.75
N GLY A 346 -11.49 1.17 -1.05
CA GLY A 346 -11.09 2.55 -0.77
C GLY A 346 -11.00 2.93 0.71
N GLY A 347 -11.49 2.08 1.64
CA GLY A 347 -11.46 2.35 3.08
C GLY A 347 -10.10 2.09 3.76
N GLY A 348 -9.10 1.64 3.00
CA GLY A 348 -7.74 1.43 3.47
C GLY A 348 -7.43 -0.01 3.91
N GLY A 349 -6.18 -0.42 3.72
CA GLY A 349 -5.67 -1.71 4.19
C GLY A 349 -5.55 -1.78 5.71
N SER A 350 -5.45 -3.01 6.25
CA SER A 350 -5.24 -3.30 7.68
C SER A 350 -6.32 -2.74 8.61
N THR A 351 -7.57 -2.59 8.14
CA THR A 351 -8.64 -1.91 8.88
C THR A 351 -9.85 -2.81 9.14
N PHE A 352 -10.29 -3.60 8.15
CA PHE A 352 -11.55 -4.36 8.22
C PHE A 352 -11.36 -5.88 8.21
N GLY A 353 -10.15 -6.36 7.93
CA GLY A 353 -9.78 -7.76 7.80
C GLY A 353 -8.51 -7.94 6.97
N VAL A 354 -8.13 -9.18 6.73
CA VAL A 354 -6.98 -9.56 5.89
C VAL A 354 -7.51 -10.07 4.55
N VAL A 355 -7.40 -9.25 3.50
CA VAL A 355 -7.77 -9.66 2.15
C VAL A 355 -6.76 -10.67 1.63
N THR A 356 -7.24 -11.74 1.01
CA THR A 356 -6.41 -12.83 0.45
C THR A 356 -6.34 -12.78 -1.06
N SER A 357 -7.37 -12.27 -1.73
CA SER A 357 -7.38 -12.03 -3.17
C SER A 357 -8.39 -10.97 -3.60
N TYR A 358 -8.15 -10.39 -4.77
CA TYR A 358 -9.10 -9.53 -5.49
C TYR A 358 -9.33 -10.07 -6.91
N THR A 359 -10.59 -10.04 -7.35
CA THR A 359 -10.94 -10.19 -8.77
C THR A 359 -11.21 -8.83 -9.36
N VAL A 360 -10.48 -8.46 -10.41
CA VAL A 360 -10.57 -7.15 -11.04
C VAL A 360 -10.90 -7.25 -12.53
N LYS A 361 -11.50 -6.20 -13.08
CA LYS A 361 -11.72 -6.07 -14.52
C LYS A 361 -10.41 -6.07 -15.27
N ALA A 362 -10.37 -6.77 -16.39
CA ALA A 362 -9.30 -6.69 -17.38
C ALA A 362 -9.85 -6.09 -18.68
N PHE A 363 -9.07 -5.20 -19.27
CA PHE A 363 -9.43 -4.44 -20.48
C PHE A 363 -8.67 -4.99 -21.69
N PRO A 364 -9.13 -4.71 -22.91
CA PRO A 364 -8.38 -5.08 -24.10
C PRO A 364 -6.95 -4.50 -24.07
N LYS A 365 -6.04 -5.17 -24.78
CA LYS A 365 -4.67 -4.71 -24.99
C LYS A 365 -4.64 -3.26 -25.46
N LEU A 366 -3.85 -2.41 -24.80
CA LEU A 366 -3.82 -0.98 -24.99
C LEU A 366 -2.40 -0.52 -25.37
N LYS A 367 -2.23 0.07 -26.55
CA LYS A 367 -0.99 0.75 -26.93
C LYS A 367 -0.77 2.01 -26.09
N ALA A 368 0.48 2.49 -25.98
CA ALA A 368 0.76 3.77 -25.34
C ALA A 368 2.00 4.43 -25.95
N ALA A 369 1.98 5.76 -25.96
CA ALA A 369 3.16 6.61 -26.19
C ALA A 369 3.69 7.14 -24.85
N VAL A 370 5.00 7.27 -24.76
CA VAL A 370 5.73 7.71 -23.56
C VAL A 370 6.71 8.79 -23.95
N MET A 371 6.76 9.88 -23.19
CA MET A 371 7.66 11.00 -23.42
C MET A 371 8.23 11.47 -22.07
N SER A 372 9.55 11.66 -22.01
CA SER A 372 10.24 12.19 -20.82
C SER A 372 11.19 13.30 -21.21
N PHE A 373 11.28 14.34 -20.38
CA PHE A 373 12.15 15.49 -20.59
C PHE A 373 12.37 16.25 -19.29
N ASN A 374 13.39 17.10 -19.26
CA ASN A 374 13.63 18.02 -18.16
C ASN A 374 14.19 19.36 -18.66
N PHE A 375 14.03 20.39 -17.84
CA PHE A 375 14.71 21.67 -17.98
C PHE A 375 14.98 22.29 -16.61
N SER A 376 16.01 23.13 -16.55
CA SER A 376 16.44 23.73 -15.28
C SER A 376 16.62 25.23 -15.40
N THR A 377 16.56 25.93 -14.27
CA THR A 377 17.08 27.31 -14.19
C THR A 377 18.57 27.34 -14.52
N SER A 378 19.00 28.39 -15.22
CA SER A 378 20.38 28.58 -15.67
C SER A 378 20.65 30.05 -15.99
N SER A 379 21.83 30.37 -16.50
CA SER A 379 22.13 31.71 -17.01
C SER A 379 21.23 32.15 -18.19
N SER A 380 20.66 31.17 -18.93
CA SER A 380 19.74 31.42 -20.05
C SER A 380 18.26 31.23 -19.68
N VAL A 381 17.96 30.58 -18.56
CA VAL A 381 16.59 30.32 -18.08
C VAL A 381 16.44 30.91 -16.67
N SER A 382 15.88 32.10 -16.58
CA SER A 382 15.62 32.74 -15.29
C SER A 382 14.58 31.98 -14.45
N HIS A 383 14.56 32.19 -13.14
CA HIS A 383 13.51 31.68 -12.25
C HIS A 383 12.11 32.11 -12.71
N GLU A 384 11.97 33.33 -13.24
CA GLU A 384 10.70 33.83 -13.77
C GLU A 384 10.25 33.02 -15.00
N ALA A 385 11.15 32.80 -15.96
CA ALA A 385 10.87 32.00 -17.17
C ALA A 385 10.54 30.54 -16.79
N PHE A 386 11.29 29.96 -15.83
CA PHE A 386 11.04 28.60 -15.31
C PHE A 386 9.62 28.49 -14.74
N TRP A 387 9.23 29.39 -13.84
CA TRP A 387 7.90 29.33 -13.23
C TRP A 387 6.78 29.70 -14.21
N ALA A 388 7.05 30.55 -15.21
CA ALA A 388 6.11 30.80 -16.29
C ALA A 388 5.87 29.54 -17.14
N ALA A 389 6.92 28.75 -17.40
CA ALA A 389 6.81 27.47 -18.09
C ALA A 389 6.01 26.44 -17.29
N VAL A 390 6.30 26.29 -15.98
CA VAL A 390 5.54 25.42 -15.07
C VAL A 390 4.07 25.84 -14.99
N ARG A 391 3.80 27.16 -14.91
CA ARG A 391 2.44 27.71 -14.90
C ARG A 391 1.68 27.34 -16.18
N ALA A 392 2.32 27.43 -17.34
CA ALA A 392 1.70 27.06 -18.62
C ALA A 392 1.36 25.55 -18.66
N PHE A 393 2.22 24.68 -18.13
CA PHE A 393 1.93 23.26 -18.00
C PHE A 393 0.73 23.03 -17.07
N PHE A 394 0.74 23.56 -15.84
CA PHE A 394 -0.34 23.37 -14.88
C PHE A 394 -1.71 23.82 -15.43
N LYS A 395 -1.75 24.96 -16.13
CA LYS A 395 -2.99 25.47 -16.74
C LYS A 395 -3.63 24.50 -17.73
N ASN A 396 -2.81 23.64 -18.36
CA ASN A 396 -3.25 22.69 -19.38
C ASN A 396 -3.54 21.28 -18.83
N ILE A 397 -3.25 20.97 -17.56
CA ILE A 397 -3.49 19.65 -16.96
C ILE A 397 -4.94 19.14 -17.20
N PRO A 398 -6.02 19.94 -17.02
CA PRO A 398 -7.36 19.46 -17.31
C PRO A 398 -7.57 19.02 -18.77
N THR A 399 -6.88 19.64 -19.72
CA THR A 399 -6.93 19.26 -21.16
C THR A 399 -6.27 17.90 -21.38
N TYR A 400 -5.14 17.66 -20.72
CA TYR A 400 -4.41 16.40 -20.82
C TYR A 400 -5.17 15.26 -20.14
N ASN A 401 -5.75 15.51 -18.95
CA ASN A 401 -6.64 14.58 -18.25
C ASN A 401 -7.86 14.20 -19.11
N GLN A 402 -8.48 15.18 -19.80
CA GLN A 402 -9.62 14.93 -20.70
C GLN A 402 -9.20 14.09 -21.91
N ALA A 403 -7.96 14.21 -22.34
CA ALA A 403 -7.37 13.39 -23.39
C ALA A 403 -6.98 11.98 -22.91
N GLY A 404 -7.19 11.64 -21.64
CA GLY A 404 -6.86 10.34 -21.06
C GLY A 404 -5.38 10.16 -20.70
N ASN A 405 -4.61 11.25 -20.68
CA ASN A 405 -3.18 11.22 -20.40
C ASN A 405 -2.89 11.34 -18.89
N TYR A 406 -1.69 10.96 -18.52
CA TYR A 406 -1.15 11.00 -17.17
C TYR A 406 0.25 11.62 -17.21
N GLU A 407 0.45 12.67 -16.44
CA GLU A 407 1.70 13.41 -16.38
C GLU A 407 2.34 13.21 -15.00
N TYR A 408 3.41 12.43 -14.93
CA TYR A 408 4.24 12.33 -13.74
C TYR A 408 5.37 13.37 -13.84
N TRP A 409 5.33 14.35 -12.97
CA TRP A 409 6.29 15.45 -12.97
C TRP A 409 6.89 15.65 -11.57
N ASN A 410 8.07 16.25 -11.53
CA ASN A 410 8.67 16.71 -10.30
C ASN A 410 9.39 18.05 -10.48
N ILE A 411 9.55 18.77 -9.36
CA ILE A 411 10.38 19.98 -9.26
C ILE A 411 11.33 19.79 -8.08
N TRP A 412 12.60 19.71 -8.37
CA TRP A 412 13.65 19.48 -7.39
C TRP A 412 14.61 20.65 -7.31
N HIS A 413 15.07 20.95 -6.08
CA HIS A 413 16.24 21.78 -5.84
C HIS A 413 17.48 20.93 -6.12
N THR A 414 18.13 21.11 -7.26
CA THR A 414 19.30 20.34 -7.72
C THR A 414 20.63 21.06 -7.46
N GLY A 415 20.57 22.29 -6.94
CA GLY A 415 21.70 23.11 -6.51
C GLY A 415 21.20 24.29 -5.66
N PRO A 416 22.12 25.11 -5.11
CA PRO A 416 21.77 26.22 -4.23
C PRO A 416 20.71 27.16 -4.83
N ASP A 417 20.82 27.46 -6.12
CA ASP A 417 19.91 28.34 -6.86
C ASP A 417 19.34 27.67 -8.11
N THR A 418 19.37 26.32 -8.18
CA THR A 418 18.94 25.58 -9.36
C THR A 418 17.68 24.79 -9.07
N LEU A 419 16.62 25.11 -9.81
CA LEU A 419 15.40 24.34 -9.89
C LEU A 419 15.40 23.51 -11.18
N THR A 420 15.02 22.25 -11.07
CA THR A 420 14.82 21.36 -12.22
C THR A 420 13.39 20.86 -12.24
N PHE A 421 12.69 21.12 -13.34
CA PHE A 421 11.44 20.46 -13.68
C PHE A 421 11.74 19.21 -14.51
N SER A 422 11.14 18.09 -14.14
CA SER A 422 11.22 16.85 -14.93
C SER A 422 9.82 16.29 -15.17
N MET A 423 9.59 15.82 -16.38
CA MET A 423 8.45 14.99 -16.79
C MET A 423 8.94 13.54 -16.90
N VAL A 424 8.47 12.63 -16.04
CA VAL A 424 9.03 11.27 -15.92
C VAL A 424 7.98 10.19 -15.56
N PRO A 425 7.02 9.88 -16.49
CA PRO A 425 6.86 10.36 -17.86
C PRO A 425 5.60 11.23 -18.07
N TRP A 426 5.43 11.77 -19.27
CA TRP A 426 4.14 11.99 -19.88
C TRP A 426 3.69 10.68 -20.52
N PHE A 427 2.72 10.04 -19.94
CA PHE A 427 2.21 8.73 -20.34
C PHE A 427 0.86 8.88 -21.05
N ALA A 428 0.77 8.44 -22.30
CA ALA A 428 -0.39 8.64 -23.16
C ALA A 428 -1.00 7.29 -23.61
N PRO A 429 -1.91 6.70 -22.79
CA PRO A 429 -2.60 5.46 -23.14
C PRO A 429 -3.46 5.63 -24.39
N GLY A 430 -3.38 4.67 -25.31
CA GLY A 430 -4.13 4.69 -26.57
C GLY A 430 -3.53 5.56 -27.68
N TYR A 431 -2.48 6.33 -27.41
CA TYR A 431 -1.87 7.28 -28.33
C TYR A 431 -0.72 6.65 -29.14
N THR A 432 -0.50 7.22 -30.33
CA THR A 432 0.78 7.16 -31.05
C THR A 432 1.66 8.35 -30.65
N LEU A 433 2.97 8.29 -30.91
CA LEU A 433 3.85 9.45 -30.70
C LEU A 433 3.40 10.68 -31.49
N ALA A 434 2.96 10.51 -32.73
CA ALA A 434 2.47 11.62 -33.53
C ALA A 434 1.24 12.34 -32.91
N GLN A 435 0.34 11.56 -32.28
CA GLN A 435 -0.81 12.12 -31.57
C GLN A 435 -0.38 12.82 -30.26
N LEU A 436 0.57 12.27 -29.54
CA LEU A 436 1.12 12.88 -28.32
C LEU A 436 1.85 14.20 -28.67
N HIS A 437 2.66 14.23 -29.73
CA HIS A 437 3.28 15.46 -30.21
C HIS A 437 2.25 16.53 -30.54
N THR A 438 1.17 16.16 -31.24
CA THR A 438 0.09 17.10 -31.57
C THR A 438 -0.53 17.70 -30.30
N LEU A 439 -0.75 16.90 -29.29
CA LEU A 439 -1.29 17.35 -28.01
C LEU A 439 -0.31 18.24 -27.21
N ALA A 440 0.97 17.92 -27.20
CA ALA A 440 2.01 18.64 -26.47
C ALA A 440 2.49 19.94 -27.18
N GLN A 441 2.32 20.04 -28.52
CA GLN A 441 2.87 21.11 -29.32
C GLN A 441 2.52 22.54 -28.87
N PRO A 442 1.28 22.86 -28.40
CA PRO A 442 0.96 24.19 -27.89
C PRO A 442 1.80 24.57 -26.65
N LEU A 443 2.03 23.60 -25.75
CA LEU A 443 2.87 23.79 -24.56
C LEU A 443 4.33 24.02 -24.98
N PHE A 444 4.86 23.19 -25.86
CA PHE A 444 6.26 23.28 -26.30
C PHE A 444 6.51 24.60 -27.06
N THR A 445 5.54 25.08 -27.83
CA THR A 445 5.61 26.41 -28.48
C THR A 445 5.66 27.52 -27.40
N THR A 446 4.85 27.42 -26.36
CA THR A 446 4.86 28.39 -25.26
C THR A 446 6.21 28.38 -24.56
N TRP A 447 6.78 27.21 -24.28
CA TRP A 447 8.08 27.07 -23.64
C TRP A 447 9.23 27.58 -24.49
N ALA A 448 9.20 27.32 -25.81
CA ALA A 448 10.19 27.86 -26.74
C ALA A 448 10.17 29.40 -26.73
N ASN A 449 8.99 30.03 -26.68
CA ASN A 449 8.83 31.50 -26.60
C ASN A 449 9.36 32.08 -25.27
N LEU A 450 9.42 31.23 -24.19
CA LEU A 450 10.04 31.58 -22.91
C LEU A 450 11.55 31.30 -22.89
N GLY A 451 12.15 30.85 -24.00
CA GLY A 451 13.56 30.49 -24.08
C GLY A 451 13.91 29.15 -23.44
N ILE A 452 12.90 28.31 -23.12
CA ILE A 452 13.13 26.97 -22.56
C ILE A 452 13.53 26.02 -23.71
N THR A 453 14.67 25.34 -23.53
CA THR A 453 15.16 24.28 -24.43
C THR A 453 15.33 23.00 -23.65
N PHE A 454 14.96 21.88 -24.25
CA PHE A 454 15.09 20.54 -23.66
C PHE A 454 15.18 19.47 -24.75
N SER A 455 15.70 18.32 -24.38
CA SER A 455 15.69 17.13 -25.22
C SER A 455 14.60 16.19 -24.75
N VAL A 456 13.94 15.50 -25.68
CA VAL A 456 12.89 14.54 -25.39
C VAL A 456 13.42 13.13 -25.60
N THR A 457 13.19 12.26 -24.62
CA THR A 457 13.30 10.80 -24.77
C THR A 457 11.89 10.26 -24.92
N GLU A 458 11.64 9.49 -25.98
CA GLU A 458 10.29 9.07 -26.32
C GLU A 458 10.24 7.67 -26.92
N SER A 459 9.12 7.00 -26.77
CA SER A 459 8.88 5.68 -27.34
C SER A 459 7.39 5.41 -27.53
N GLU A 460 7.07 4.53 -28.50
CA GLU A 460 5.71 4.03 -28.76
C GLU A 460 5.70 2.52 -28.58
N HIS A 461 4.70 2.01 -27.88
CA HIS A 461 4.57 0.59 -27.54
C HIS A 461 3.20 0.07 -27.94
N ALA A 462 3.18 -1.17 -28.43
CA ALA A 462 1.95 -1.84 -28.88
C ALA A 462 1.05 -2.31 -27.72
N SER A 463 1.56 -2.24 -26.48
CA SER A 463 0.85 -2.65 -25.27
C SER A 463 1.28 -1.86 -24.03
N TYR A 464 0.47 -1.95 -22.98
CA TYR A 464 0.64 -1.18 -21.76
C TYR A 464 1.92 -1.56 -20.99
N TYR A 465 2.19 -2.87 -20.77
CA TYR A 465 3.32 -3.29 -19.91
C TYR A 465 4.69 -2.83 -20.44
N PRO A 466 5.06 -3.00 -21.70
CA PRO A 466 6.31 -2.44 -22.23
C PRO A 466 6.39 -0.91 -22.13
N ALA A 467 5.27 -0.20 -22.34
CA ALA A 467 5.23 1.25 -22.19
C ALA A 467 5.44 1.65 -20.72
N TRP A 468 4.77 0.99 -19.80
CA TRP A 468 4.94 1.19 -18.36
C TRP A 468 6.39 0.95 -17.93
N LYS A 469 6.99 -0.16 -18.36
CA LYS A 469 8.39 -0.49 -18.05
C LYS A 469 9.40 0.52 -18.61
N ALA A 470 9.10 1.12 -19.75
CA ALA A 470 9.95 2.16 -20.37
C ALA A 470 9.76 3.52 -19.69
N GLY A 471 8.56 3.84 -19.22
CA GLY A 471 8.22 5.17 -18.71
C GLY A 471 8.55 5.37 -17.23
N PHE A 472 8.31 4.34 -16.39
CA PHE A 472 8.44 4.51 -14.95
C PHE A 472 9.78 3.95 -14.43
N PRO A 473 10.56 4.78 -13.72
CA PRO A 473 11.81 4.33 -13.10
C PRO A 473 11.53 3.40 -11.90
N ARG A 474 12.55 2.67 -11.46
CA ARG A 474 12.50 1.96 -10.19
C ARG A 474 12.44 2.96 -9.04
N GLU A 475 11.54 2.73 -8.09
CA GLU A 475 11.47 3.55 -6.88
C GLU A 475 12.70 3.32 -6.01
N LEU A 476 13.25 4.40 -5.48
CA LEU A 476 14.19 4.36 -4.37
C LEU A 476 13.40 4.40 -3.05
N VAL A 477 13.71 3.51 -2.13
CA VAL A 477 13.04 3.33 -0.84
C VAL A 477 14.04 3.34 0.32
N GLY A 478 13.61 3.06 1.53
CA GLY A 478 14.50 2.98 2.70
C GLY A 478 14.93 4.34 3.25
N GLY A 479 14.40 5.44 2.72
CA GLY A 479 14.76 6.79 3.16
C GLY A 479 14.37 7.05 4.62
N THR A 480 15.32 7.63 5.37
CA THR A 480 15.17 7.96 6.80
C THR A 480 15.17 9.46 7.07
N THR A 481 15.44 10.27 6.04
CA THR A 481 15.77 11.70 6.14
C THR A 481 14.71 12.61 5.53
N SER A 482 13.50 12.11 5.29
CA SER A 482 12.43 12.91 4.69
C SER A 482 11.05 12.53 5.21
N LYS A 483 10.12 13.46 5.06
CA LYS A 483 8.68 13.28 5.25
C LYS A 483 7.93 13.86 4.07
N THR A 484 6.84 13.20 3.71
CA THR A 484 5.96 13.60 2.61
C THR A 484 4.62 14.12 3.14
N ALA A 485 3.97 14.96 2.34
CA ALA A 485 2.59 15.38 2.53
C ALA A 485 1.95 15.62 1.15
N GLY A 486 0.72 15.18 0.94
CA GLY A 486 0.07 15.24 -0.36
C GLY A 486 -1.22 16.06 -0.35
N ARG A 487 -1.66 16.50 -1.56
CA ARG A 487 -2.96 17.14 -1.74
C ARG A 487 -3.53 16.88 -3.15
N ILE A 488 -4.81 16.58 -3.22
CA ILE A 488 -5.57 16.51 -4.46
C ILE A 488 -6.13 17.90 -4.76
N PHE A 489 -5.84 18.43 -5.95
CA PHE A 489 -6.37 19.69 -6.41
C PHE A 489 -7.53 19.44 -7.39
N PRO A 490 -8.72 20.01 -7.11
CA PRO A 490 -9.90 19.77 -7.93
C PRO A 490 -9.79 20.50 -9.29
N LYS A 491 -10.47 19.98 -10.30
CA LYS A 491 -10.52 20.53 -11.65
C LYS A 491 -10.91 22.00 -11.67
N GLY A 492 -11.82 22.41 -10.79
CA GLY A 492 -12.23 23.80 -10.66
C GLY A 492 -11.09 24.78 -10.36
N ASN A 493 -10.01 24.31 -9.71
CA ASN A 493 -8.82 25.12 -9.44
C ASN A 493 -7.99 25.48 -10.68
N PHE A 494 -8.18 24.78 -11.78
CA PHE A 494 -7.44 25.01 -13.04
C PHE A 494 -8.29 25.72 -14.10
N VAL A 495 -9.60 25.71 -13.95
CA VAL A 495 -10.55 26.36 -14.87
C VAL A 495 -10.81 27.81 -14.45
N ASP A 496 -11.06 28.06 -13.17
CA ASP A 496 -11.25 29.39 -12.62
C ASP A 496 -9.90 30.10 -12.42
N GLU A 497 -9.72 31.28 -13.02
CA GLU A 497 -8.43 31.98 -13.01
C GLU A 497 -8.01 32.45 -11.60
N THR A 498 -8.96 32.86 -10.76
CA THR A 498 -8.67 33.29 -9.38
C THR A 498 -8.19 32.11 -8.54
N LYS A 499 -8.88 30.98 -8.63
CA LYS A 499 -8.49 29.75 -7.95
C LYS A 499 -7.17 29.20 -8.48
N PHE A 500 -6.96 29.27 -9.79
CA PHE A 500 -5.70 28.85 -10.41
C PHE A 500 -4.53 29.68 -9.89
N ASN A 501 -4.66 30.99 -9.84
CA ASN A 501 -3.63 31.87 -9.31
C ASN A 501 -3.30 31.56 -7.85
N ALA A 502 -4.31 31.32 -7.01
CA ALA A 502 -4.14 30.94 -5.61
C ALA A 502 -3.44 29.57 -5.48
N THR A 503 -3.87 28.57 -6.28
CA THR A 503 -3.27 27.22 -6.30
C THR A 503 -1.82 27.26 -6.75
N PHE A 504 -1.54 27.95 -7.84
CA PHE A 504 -0.18 28.09 -8.37
C PHE A 504 0.74 28.80 -7.38
N ALA A 505 0.27 29.89 -6.77
CA ALA A 505 1.02 30.63 -5.76
C ALA A 505 1.31 29.77 -4.51
N ALA A 506 0.36 28.94 -4.08
CA ALA A 506 0.54 28.02 -2.96
C ALA A 506 1.59 26.96 -3.25
N ILE A 507 1.58 26.37 -4.45
CA ILE A 507 2.55 25.34 -4.88
C ILE A 507 3.94 25.95 -5.05
N LYS A 508 4.04 27.07 -5.78
CA LYS A 508 5.31 27.78 -5.96
C LYS A 508 5.88 28.24 -4.62
N GLY A 509 5.03 28.82 -3.75
CA GLY A 509 5.46 29.34 -2.44
C GLY A 509 5.98 28.25 -1.48
N LEU A 510 5.63 26.98 -1.70
CA LEU A 510 6.22 25.85 -0.99
C LEU A 510 7.62 25.55 -1.52
N SER A 511 7.79 25.52 -2.84
CA SER A 511 9.11 25.34 -3.45
C SER A 511 10.06 26.49 -3.11
N ASP A 512 9.58 27.75 -3.09
CA ASP A 512 10.38 28.92 -2.69
C ASP A 512 10.93 28.81 -1.24
N LYS A 513 10.32 27.96 -0.40
CA LYS A 513 10.79 27.65 0.97
C LYS A 513 11.77 26.45 1.01
N GLY A 514 12.16 25.92 -0.14
CA GLY A 514 13.08 24.79 -0.26
C GLY A 514 12.39 23.41 -0.31
N GLY A 515 11.06 23.36 -0.46
CA GLY A 515 10.34 22.11 -0.61
C GLY A 515 10.48 21.52 -2.00
N ASN A 516 10.75 20.21 -2.07
CA ASN A 516 10.70 19.45 -3.30
C ASN A 516 9.27 19.00 -3.60
N LEU A 517 8.94 18.92 -4.88
CA LEU A 517 7.59 18.62 -5.37
C LEU A 517 7.59 17.40 -6.28
N ILE A 518 6.61 16.54 -6.06
CA ILE A 518 6.25 15.44 -6.95
C ILE A 518 4.78 15.65 -7.31
N GLY A 519 4.37 15.39 -8.55
CA GLY A 519 2.97 15.54 -8.88
C GLY A 519 2.53 14.75 -10.09
N PHE A 520 1.22 14.61 -10.17
CA PHE A 520 0.55 13.82 -11.18
C PHE A 520 -0.61 14.63 -11.77
N GLY A 521 -0.58 14.87 -13.07
CA GLY A 521 -1.77 15.26 -13.82
C GLY A 521 -2.67 14.05 -13.90
N ILE A 522 -3.76 14.03 -13.15
CA ILE A 522 -4.58 12.84 -12.99
C ILE A 522 -6.02 13.17 -12.59
N THR A 523 -6.95 12.39 -13.10
CA THR A 523 -8.37 12.42 -12.69
C THR A 523 -8.86 11.02 -12.32
N GLY A 524 -9.95 10.96 -11.56
CA GLY A 524 -10.61 9.71 -11.17
C GLY A 524 -11.42 9.03 -12.28
N GLY A 525 -11.23 9.44 -13.54
CA GLY A 525 -11.87 8.84 -14.71
C GLY A 525 -13.22 9.48 -15.09
N PRO A 526 -13.85 9.00 -16.18
CA PRO A 526 -15.03 9.61 -16.80
C PRO A 526 -16.26 9.10 -16.12
N GLY A 527 -16.55 8.73 -15.02
CA GLY A 527 -17.85 8.29 -14.48
C GLY A 527 -18.81 7.60 -15.49
N PRO A 528 -19.89 7.02 -15.05
CA PRO A 528 -20.37 6.95 -13.67
C PRO A 528 -19.46 6.08 -12.79
N TYR A 529 -19.31 6.48 -11.52
CA TYR A 529 -18.45 5.78 -10.57
C TYR A 529 -19.24 4.69 -9.82
N PRO A 530 -18.62 3.53 -9.52
CA PRO A 530 -19.26 2.54 -8.66
C PRO A 530 -19.39 3.09 -7.22
N ASP A 531 -20.42 2.64 -6.51
CA ASP A 531 -20.55 2.92 -5.08
C ASP A 531 -19.48 2.15 -4.31
N ASN A 532 -18.53 2.87 -3.75
CA ASN A 532 -17.41 2.36 -2.96
C ASN A 532 -16.87 3.43 -2.02
N ALA A 533 -15.89 3.05 -1.19
CA ALA A 533 -15.30 3.93 -0.19
C ALA A 533 -14.17 4.84 -0.73
N VAL A 534 -13.85 4.81 -2.02
CA VAL A 534 -12.83 5.70 -2.62
C VAL A 534 -13.08 7.15 -2.23
N ASN A 535 -12.03 7.84 -1.77
CA ASN A 535 -12.09 9.25 -1.40
C ASN A 535 -12.76 10.09 -2.50
N PRO A 536 -13.85 10.82 -2.20
CA PRO A 536 -14.60 11.60 -3.19
C PRO A 536 -13.74 12.67 -3.88
N ALA A 537 -12.65 13.14 -3.26
CA ALA A 537 -11.75 14.11 -3.88
C ALA A 537 -11.16 13.63 -5.22
N TRP A 538 -10.99 12.33 -5.41
CA TRP A 538 -10.53 11.77 -6.69
C TRP A 538 -11.53 12.01 -7.83
N ARG A 539 -12.83 12.11 -7.54
CA ARG A 539 -13.89 12.24 -8.56
C ARG A 539 -13.87 13.59 -9.29
N ASP A 540 -13.32 14.61 -8.62
CA ASP A 540 -13.14 15.96 -9.19
C ASP A 540 -11.66 16.34 -9.35
N ALA A 541 -10.74 15.39 -9.21
CA ALA A 541 -9.31 15.64 -9.32
C ALA A 541 -8.90 16.11 -10.72
N ALA A 542 -7.94 17.03 -10.77
CA ALA A 542 -7.15 17.32 -11.96
C ALA A 542 -5.65 17.07 -11.69
N MET A 543 -5.23 17.20 -10.45
CA MET A 543 -3.84 17.01 -10.06
C MET A 543 -3.76 16.44 -8.64
N PHE A 544 -2.90 15.46 -8.43
CA PHE A 544 -2.40 15.09 -7.11
C PHE A 544 -0.95 15.56 -7.00
N ALA A 545 -0.59 16.21 -5.90
CA ALA A 545 0.77 16.66 -5.68
C ALA A 545 1.23 16.30 -4.27
N ILE A 546 2.52 15.97 -4.15
CA ILE A 546 3.23 15.61 -2.93
C ILE A 546 4.35 16.61 -2.71
N SER A 547 4.46 17.11 -1.49
CA SER A 547 5.59 17.89 -0.99
C SER A 547 6.52 17.01 -0.18
N VAL A 548 7.81 17.24 -0.31
CA VAL A 548 8.84 16.54 0.45
C VAL A 548 9.67 17.54 1.23
N ILE A 549 9.76 17.36 2.55
CA ILE A 549 10.71 18.06 3.43
C ILE A 549 11.80 17.08 3.85
N SER A 550 13.03 17.56 3.94
CA SER A 550 14.17 16.73 4.31
C SER A 550 14.97 17.32 5.47
N TRP A 551 15.76 16.47 6.10
CA TRP A 551 16.73 16.78 7.15
C TRP A 551 18.00 15.99 6.94
N ASP A 552 19.09 16.39 7.62
CA ASP A 552 20.39 15.72 7.50
C ASP A 552 20.36 14.36 8.20
N GLU A 553 21.14 13.42 7.70
CA GLU A 553 21.34 12.12 8.34
C GLU A 553 21.89 12.32 9.77
N GLY A 554 21.41 11.51 10.72
CA GLY A 554 21.76 11.65 12.13
C GLY A 554 21.10 12.81 12.85
N SER A 555 20.16 13.53 12.23
CA SER A 555 19.39 14.59 12.90
C SER A 555 18.68 14.07 14.16
N SER A 556 18.66 14.87 15.21
CA SER A 556 17.95 14.55 16.44
C SER A 556 16.42 14.50 16.22
N TRP A 557 15.72 13.78 17.08
CA TRP A 557 14.25 13.73 17.06
C TRP A 557 13.60 15.12 17.18
N ASP A 558 14.24 16.06 17.87
CA ASP A 558 13.74 17.45 17.95
C ASP A 558 13.80 18.15 16.61
N VAL A 559 14.88 17.99 15.84
CA VAL A 559 15.00 18.54 14.48
C VAL A 559 13.97 17.90 13.55
N ILE A 560 13.82 16.58 13.59
CA ILE A 560 12.83 15.84 12.80
C ILE A 560 11.41 16.32 13.14
N SER A 561 11.10 16.49 14.43
CA SER A 561 9.81 17.01 14.92
C SER A 561 9.53 18.43 14.39
N GLN A 562 10.50 19.33 14.48
CA GLN A 562 10.36 20.70 13.98
C GLN A 562 10.10 20.70 12.46
N LYS A 563 10.86 19.93 11.69
CA LYS A 563 10.68 19.80 10.23
C LYS A 563 9.31 19.19 9.89
N SER A 564 8.90 18.16 10.62
CA SER A 564 7.60 17.53 10.43
C SER A 564 6.44 18.52 10.67
N LYS A 565 6.49 19.27 11.77
CA LYS A 565 5.49 20.30 12.09
C LYS A 565 5.49 21.45 11.09
N LEU A 566 6.66 21.86 10.61
CA LEU A 566 6.82 22.88 9.57
C LEU A 566 6.09 22.44 8.29
N LEU A 567 6.33 21.18 7.83
CA LEU A 567 5.62 20.63 6.68
C LEU A 567 4.10 20.67 6.89
N THR A 568 3.62 20.04 7.96
CA THR A 568 2.18 19.88 8.21
C THR A 568 1.45 21.20 8.40
N ASN A 569 1.98 22.08 9.26
CA ASN A 569 1.24 23.24 9.75
C ASN A 569 1.46 24.51 8.92
N GLU A 570 2.65 24.65 8.29
CA GLU A 570 2.99 25.86 7.56
C GLU A 570 3.05 25.66 6.04
N TRP A 571 3.75 24.60 5.56
CA TRP A 571 3.92 24.39 4.13
C TRP A 571 2.63 23.87 3.47
N MET A 572 1.94 22.94 4.11
CA MET A 572 0.72 22.33 3.57
C MET A 572 -0.54 23.18 3.83
N LYS A 573 -0.50 24.15 4.74
CA LYS A 573 -1.66 25.00 5.01
C LYS A 573 -2.14 25.76 3.77
N PRO A 574 -1.27 26.47 2.99
CA PRO A 574 -1.71 27.12 1.74
C PRO A 574 -2.33 26.16 0.72
N TRP A 575 -1.86 24.90 0.66
CA TRP A 575 -2.45 23.89 -0.24
C TRP A 575 -3.86 23.51 0.19
N ARG A 576 -4.08 23.32 1.49
CA ARG A 576 -5.43 23.07 2.05
C ARG A 576 -6.35 24.27 1.85
N ASP A 577 -5.87 25.48 2.09
CA ASP A 577 -6.63 26.74 1.91
C ASP A 577 -7.02 26.97 0.43
N ALA A 578 -6.16 26.61 -0.52
CA ALA A 578 -6.43 26.71 -1.95
C ALA A 578 -7.41 25.64 -2.48
N SER A 579 -7.62 24.54 -1.73
CA SER A 579 -8.47 23.43 -2.13
C SER A 579 -9.41 22.98 -1.00
N PRO A 580 -10.25 23.89 -0.47
CA PRO A 580 -11.14 23.57 0.64
C PRO A 580 -12.13 22.46 0.26
N GLY A 581 -12.38 21.54 1.21
CA GLY A 581 -13.26 20.39 0.99
C GLY A 581 -12.69 19.26 0.12
N SER A 582 -11.52 19.46 -0.51
CA SER A 582 -10.80 18.41 -1.21
C SER A 582 -10.12 17.46 -0.22
N GLY A 583 -9.31 16.53 -0.71
CA GLY A 583 -8.65 15.49 0.08
C GLY A 583 -7.21 15.24 -0.34
N THR A 584 -6.71 14.11 0.11
CA THR A 584 -5.41 13.57 -0.31
C THR A 584 -5.47 12.04 -0.37
N TYR A 585 -4.44 11.43 -0.93
CA TYR A 585 -4.32 9.98 -1.00
C TYR A 585 -3.72 9.44 0.30
N ALA A 586 -4.49 8.62 1.04
CA ALA A 586 -4.12 8.15 2.38
C ALA A 586 -2.81 7.34 2.42
N SER A 587 -2.43 6.69 1.31
CA SER A 587 -1.23 5.85 1.23
C SER A 587 0.06 6.65 0.98
N GLU A 588 -0.04 7.91 0.51
CA GLU A 588 1.09 8.75 0.08
C GLU A 588 1.00 10.16 0.69
N SER A 589 0.49 10.28 1.89
CA SER A 589 0.19 11.56 2.51
C SER A 589 0.91 11.78 3.83
N ASP A 590 0.59 12.89 4.47
CA ASP A 590 1.12 13.27 5.77
C ASP A 590 0.60 12.35 6.87
N VAL A 591 1.51 11.68 7.56
CA VAL A 591 1.22 10.83 8.72
C VAL A 591 0.62 11.62 9.90
N THR A 592 0.66 12.94 9.84
CA THR A 592 0.06 13.87 10.81
C THR A 592 -0.98 14.81 10.18
N GLU A 593 -1.63 14.40 9.08
CA GLU A 593 -2.68 15.21 8.42
C GLU A 593 -3.75 15.62 9.44
N PRO A 594 -3.99 16.94 9.67
CA PRO A 594 -4.80 17.42 10.79
C PRO A 594 -6.26 16.98 10.76
N ASN A 595 -6.83 16.81 9.59
CA ASN A 595 -8.22 16.39 9.41
C ASN A 595 -8.30 15.14 8.53
N PHE A 596 -7.55 14.09 8.94
CA PHE A 596 -7.40 12.88 8.14
C PHE A 596 -8.75 12.22 7.79
N LYS A 597 -9.75 12.29 8.66
CA LYS A 597 -11.09 11.71 8.42
C LYS A 597 -11.71 12.28 7.15
N GLN A 598 -11.71 13.60 7.02
CA GLN A 598 -12.21 14.28 5.83
C GLN A 598 -11.22 14.16 4.67
N SER A 599 -9.92 14.39 4.92
CA SER A 599 -8.90 14.44 3.87
C SER A 599 -8.67 13.11 3.18
N PHE A 600 -8.76 11.97 3.90
CA PHE A 600 -8.50 10.64 3.34
C PHE A 600 -9.75 9.92 2.84
N TYR A 601 -10.90 10.19 3.47
CA TYR A 601 -12.12 9.39 3.24
C TYR A 601 -13.32 10.23 2.78
N GLY A 602 -13.32 11.54 3.04
CA GLY A 602 -14.52 12.37 2.94
C GLY A 602 -15.47 12.15 4.13
N THR A 603 -16.11 13.23 4.59
CA THR A 603 -16.88 13.24 5.84
C THR A 603 -17.97 12.17 5.88
N ASP A 604 -18.80 12.09 4.83
CA ASP A 604 -19.94 11.17 4.79
C ASP A 604 -19.48 9.71 4.66
N LYS A 605 -18.46 9.45 3.85
CA LYS A 605 -17.91 8.11 3.69
C LYS A 605 -17.20 7.62 4.94
N TYR A 606 -16.50 8.51 5.67
CA TYR A 606 -15.88 8.14 6.95
C TYR A 606 -16.93 7.67 7.98
N ALA A 607 -18.07 8.36 8.07
CA ALA A 607 -19.14 7.95 8.98
C ALA A 607 -19.67 6.55 8.67
N ARG A 608 -19.89 6.21 7.38
CA ARG A 608 -20.29 4.87 6.95
C ARG A 608 -19.17 3.84 7.21
N LEU A 609 -17.93 4.17 6.91
CA LEU A 609 -16.76 3.30 7.18
C LEU A 609 -16.65 2.97 8.68
N LEU A 610 -16.81 3.97 9.56
CA LEU A 610 -16.77 3.78 11.00
C LEU A 610 -17.92 2.89 11.49
N SER A 611 -19.12 3.07 10.95
CA SER A 611 -20.27 2.20 11.27
C SER A 611 -20.00 0.74 10.90
N ILE A 612 -19.44 0.50 9.70
CA ILE A 612 -19.07 -0.86 9.25
C ILE A 612 -17.93 -1.41 10.14
N LYS A 613 -16.91 -0.61 10.44
CA LYS A 613 -15.81 -1.00 11.34
C LYS A 613 -16.33 -1.48 12.70
N ASN A 614 -17.19 -0.69 13.33
CA ASN A 614 -17.77 -1.02 14.64
C ASN A 614 -18.64 -2.29 14.61
N SER A 615 -19.25 -2.60 13.46
CA SER A 615 -20.02 -3.83 13.28
C SER A 615 -19.13 -5.07 13.10
N VAL A 616 -18.10 -4.98 12.25
CA VAL A 616 -17.29 -6.15 11.88
C VAL A 616 -16.13 -6.38 12.83
N ASP A 617 -15.58 -5.33 13.44
CA ASP A 617 -14.42 -5.37 14.36
C ASP A 617 -14.67 -4.55 15.65
N PRO A 618 -15.68 -4.91 16.46
CA PRO A 618 -16.05 -4.17 17.67
C PRO A 618 -14.97 -4.22 18.78
N THR A 619 -13.92 -5.00 18.61
CA THR A 619 -12.80 -5.11 19.55
C THR A 619 -11.57 -4.34 19.12
N ASP A 620 -11.61 -3.68 17.95
CA ASP A 620 -10.49 -3.00 17.32
C ASP A 620 -9.23 -3.88 17.25
N LEU A 621 -9.44 -5.10 16.73
CA LEU A 621 -8.33 -6.01 16.48
C LEU A 621 -7.38 -5.41 15.43
N PHE A 622 -7.96 -4.84 14.37
CA PHE A 622 -7.23 -4.18 13.29
C PHE A 622 -7.08 -2.69 13.57
N TYR A 623 -5.86 -2.24 13.69
CA TYR A 623 -5.48 -0.84 13.85
C TYR A 623 -4.49 -0.45 12.76
N ALA A 624 -4.74 0.67 12.10
CA ALA A 624 -3.81 1.33 11.20
C ALA A 624 -3.78 2.83 11.52
N LEU A 625 -2.59 3.41 11.61
CA LEU A 625 -2.43 4.85 11.91
C LEU A 625 -3.18 5.69 10.86
N GLN A 626 -4.02 6.64 11.33
CA GLN A 626 -4.96 7.41 10.50
C GLN A 626 -5.92 6.53 9.66
N GLY A 627 -6.09 5.27 10.03
CA GLY A 627 -7.14 4.40 9.54
C GLY A 627 -8.49 4.74 10.18
N VAL A 628 -9.55 4.05 9.74
CA VAL A 628 -10.89 4.24 10.29
C VAL A 628 -10.94 3.77 11.73
N GLY A 629 -11.38 4.65 12.66
CA GLY A 629 -11.42 4.38 14.11
C GLY A 629 -10.08 4.53 14.84
N SER A 630 -9.02 4.94 14.15
CA SER A 630 -7.67 5.02 14.75
C SER A 630 -7.51 6.09 15.82
N ASP A 631 -8.38 7.08 15.87
CA ASP A 631 -8.38 8.14 16.87
C ASP A 631 -8.82 7.70 18.27
N GLU A 632 -9.35 6.49 18.39
CA GLU A 632 -9.60 5.83 19.68
C GLU A 632 -8.33 5.17 20.27
N TRP A 633 -7.21 5.22 19.56
CA TRP A 633 -5.97 4.56 19.95
C TRP A 633 -4.76 5.49 19.81
N TYR A 634 -3.75 5.26 20.64
CA TYR A 634 -2.45 5.92 20.54
C TYR A 634 -1.30 4.95 20.82
N VAL A 635 -0.15 5.26 20.25
CA VAL A 635 1.10 4.55 20.54
C VAL A 635 1.86 5.34 21.61
N THR A 636 2.30 4.69 22.68
CA THR A 636 3.01 5.36 23.80
C THR A 636 4.42 5.79 23.40
N GLY A 637 4.99 6.78 24.10
CA GLY A 637 6.39 7.17 23.94
C GLY A 637 6.73 7.89 22.62
N GLN A 638 5.72 8.51 21.98
CA GLN A 638 5.92 9.17 20.69
C GLN A 638 6.54 10.54 20.83
N VAL A 639 7.32 10.92 19.81
CA VAL A 639 7.79 12.30 19.62
C VAL A 639 6.67 13.09 18.94
N ASP A 640 6.36 14.27 19.50
CA ASP A 640 5.29 15.12 18.97
C ASP A 640 5.59 15.54 17.51
N GLY A 641 4.62 15.31 16.62
CA GLY A 641 4.75 15.53 15.17
C GLY A 641 5.45 14.39 14.40
N VAL A 642 5.95 13.35 15.08
CA VAL A 642 6.59 12.17 14.44
C VAL A 642 6.01 10.88 15.03
N PRO A 643 4.76 10.53 14.69
CA PRO A 643 4.14 9.32 15.21
C PRO A 643 4.77 8.09 14.56
N THR A 644 5.61 7.40 15.32
CA THR A 644 6.18 6.11 14.92
C THR A 644 5.30 4.95 15.42
N GLN A 645 5.67 3.74 15.09
CA GLN A 645 5.04 2.54 15.64
C GLN A 645 5.84 1.91 16.79
N ASN A 646 6.89 2.63 17.26
CA ASN A 646 7.75 2.22 18.36
C ASN A 646 7.12 2.59 19.70
N GLY A 647 6.27 1.74 20.22
CA GLY A 647 5.60 1.90 21.52
C GLY A 647 4.39 0.99 21.64
N ARG A 648 3.85 0.91 22.85
CA ARG A 648 2.66 0.12 23.14
C ARG A 648 1.42 0.79 22.56
N LEU A 649 0.51 0.01 21.96
CA LEU A 649 -0.77 0.48 21.46
C LEU A 649 -1.80 0.47 22.60
N CYS A 650 -2.35 1.64 22.94
CA CYS A 650 -3.32 1.84 24.02
C CYS A 650 -4.55 2.61 23.53
N ARG A 651 -5.69 2.44 24.20
CA ARG A 651 -6.91 3.23 23.97
C ARG A 651 -6.69 4.68 24.48
N ALA A 652 -7.20 5.65 23.70
CA ALA A 652 -7.15 7.08 24.00
C ALA A 652 -8.11 7.47 25.12
#